data_c5acd0735e86db4964f3f3f988d4f7e9
#
_entry.id   c5acd0735e86db4964f3f3f988d4f7e9
#
_cell.length_a   1.000
_cell.length_b   1.000
_cell.length_c   1.000
_cell.angle_alpha   90.00
_cell.angle_beta   90.00
_cell.angle_gamma   90.00
#
_symmetry.space_group_name_H-M   'P 1'
#
loop_
_entity.id
_entity.type
_entity.pdbx_description
1 polymer ?
#
loop_
_entity_poly.entity_id
_entity_poly.type
_entity_poly.pdbx_seq_one_letter_code
_entity_poly.pdbx_strand_id
1 'polypeptide(L)'
;MNPATLPFRPRREQDIIGGALPFTPQDSRSQVNCKFYQNGSCRNGQNCRYRHQEGTDLEVNSITRSPNDYVQPTEKKITRTISGALAHFGEGAGVTEVLFTTDLSAVQLIGLPHNSTPTSVLGLLQSRGLDTSAVSHVRVARRETSSEARVEAKARHFAELVVAKFGRQSTLQQGPRVTAVPIPVNVFPSSSSSSLRVDCKKVHCSWHKPNKTIWLNFGDEKVAKRVSERFKKGEYKILNQIVHPSDPTRGVGLFNTKAWTVRLTGVPSSATKSDISSAVQSQWDIPRGIELGTPTYTADAETCATKIQSLFTAVGPLEWWEFTHDTTGKRMKASARFLSEEDAKDAVALHDSPLPFHKTAKLTVQLVYCARFKVSSLIYDAVERQIKGHISKWKAQYLHFTAYEQSQPPKWYRTVKLEGEDSKTVAEAKNVISGIFAGIVAKEGSSNLWHPSLRGNGEISSKLAQLQQQTGVVILPNKAKSQLRLFGPLKRCEQVQATISEILKDQRSVNFTIELDEEKFLWARLGGYKKLAVELGPESVSLDVVSKPKRIIITGTETKYNVALSIINGKVRQNSKPDPNGQDCATCWTEAENPIQTHCGHTYCLDCFENMCLSAPTQDSAVEIRCVGDSGSCNTVLDIPQLQEHLSSTAFEELLEQSFASYARLHPHLIRYCPSPDCDYVYRVSATAKMQTCTNCLVPVCTKCHAQHGAMNCAEYQDISSGRQEANEKLKREIGIKDCPKCRTPLEKTEGCDHMTCRCGAHICWVCLETFALSDDCYRHMNREHGGIGLGHYQ
;
A
#
# COMPACT_ATOMS: atom_id res chain seq x y z
N MET A 1 26.53 19.55 -45.64
CA MET A 1 27.69 20.29 -45.10
C MET A 1 27.35 20.80 -43.72
N ASN A 2 28.02 20.29 -42.75
CA ASN A 2 27.86 20.53 -41.33
C ASN A 2 28.91 21.51 -40.84
N PRO A 3 28.68 22.44 -39.95
CA PRO A 3 29.78 22.94 -39.12
C PRO A 3 29.56 22.64 -37.64
N ALA A 4 30.43 21.82 -37.15
CA ALA A 4 31.32 21.93 -36.01
C ALA A 4 30.77 22.47 -34.66
N THR A 5 30.65 21.58 -33.73
CA THR A 5 30.60 21.78 -32.28
C THR A 5 31.97 22.14 -31.71
N LEU A 6 32.03 23.13 -30.84
CA LEU A 6 33.17 23.40 -29.97
C LEU A 6 32.77 23.22 -28.47
N PRO A 7 33.66 22.72 -27.60
CA PRO A 7 33.35 22.33 -26.25
C PRO A 7 33.45 23.50 -25.27
N PHE A 8 32.58 23.46 -24.27
CA PHE A 8 32.51 24.41 -23.15
C PHE A 8 33.66 24.16 -22.17
N ARG A 9 34.43 25.19 -21.86
CA ARG A 9 35.42 25.21 -20.75
C ARG A 9 34.91 26.07 -19.60
N PRO A 10 35.09 25.68 -18.33
CA PRO A 10 34.70 26.50 -17.19
C PRO A 10 35.69 27.63 -16.93
N ARG A 11 35.19 28.82 -16.59
CA ARG A 11 35.98 29.96 -16.14
C ARG A 11 36.06 30.00 -14.62
N ARG A 12 37.24 30.26 -14.15
CA ARG A 12 37.62 30.54 -12.75
C ARG A 12 37.13 31.91 -12.30
N GLU A 13 36.97 32.00 -10.96
CA GLU A 13 36.73 33.19 -10.17
C GLU A 13 37.73 34.30 -10.42
N GLN A 14 37.26 35.54 -10.40
CA GLN A 14 37.96 36.68 -9.77
C GLN A 14 36.98 37.85 -9.55
N ASP A 15 37.09 38.46 -8.37
CA ASP A 15 36.42 39.61 -7.75
C ASP A 15 36.08 40.76 -8.66
N ILE A 16 35.02 41.54 -8.31
CA ILE A 16 35.01 42.98 -8.05
C ILE A 16 33.58 43.44 -7.66
N ILE A 17 33.49 43.97 -6.47
CA ILE A 17 32.75 45.08 -5.82
C ILE A 17 31.66 45.83 -6.65
N GLY A 18 30.45 45.90 -6.05
CA GLY A 18 29.62 47.11 -5.97
C GLY A 18 28.52 47.29 -7.01
N GLY A 19 27.27 47.26 -6.58
CA GLY A 19 26.21 47.95 -7.28
C GLY A 19 24.85 47.20 -7.31
N ALA A 20 23.90 47.71 -6.56
CA ALA A 20 22.45 47.63 -6.67
C ALA A 20 21.78 46.30 -7.08
N LEU A 21 21.02 45.74 -6.13
CA LEU A 21 20.20 44.52 -6.25
C LEU A 21 19.02 44.71 -7.18
N PRO A 22 18.68 43.70 -8.00
CA PRO A 22 17.31 43.47 -8.43
C PRO A 22 16.66 42.47 -7.47
N PHE A 23 15.43 42.77 -7.07
CA PHE A 23 14.52 41.91 -6.31
C PHE A 23 14.42 40.52 -6.94
N THR A 24 14.89 39.49 -6.22
CA THR A 24 14.53 38.11 -6.49
C THR A 24 13.27 37.76 -5.68
N PRO A 25 12.31 37.00 -6.25
CA PRO A 25 11.15 36.54 -5.50
C PRO A 25 11.65 35.64 -4.36
N GLN A 26 11.33 35.99 -3.12
CA GLN A 26 11.61 35.15 -1.96
C GLN A 26 10.87 33.81 -2.11
N ASP A 27 11.60 32.73 -2.13
CA ASP A 27 11.05 31.38 -2.11
C ASP A 27 10.25 31.22 -0.80
N SER A 28 8.92 31.10 -0.91
CA SER A 28 8.00 30.99 0.22
C SER A 28 8.30 29.80 1.14
N ARG A 29 9.15 28.88 0.70
CA ARG A 29 9.60 27.72 1.47
C ARG A 29 10.54 28.09 2.60
N SER A 30 11.24 29.22 2.49
CA SER A 30 12.12 29.74 3.55
C SER A 30 11.35 30.27 4.78
N GLN A 31 10.04 30.44 4.67
CA GLN A 31 9.16 30.86 5.76
C GLN A 31 8.53 29.67 6.52
N VAL A 32 8.63 28.45 6.01
CA VAL A 32 8.05 27.25 6.62
C VAL A 32 9.13 26.49 7.40
N ASN A 33 8.85 26.20 8.69
CA ASN A 33 9.79 25.45 9.52
C ASN A 33 10.03 24.03 8.99
N CYS A 34 11.29 23.61 8.94
CA CYS A 34 11.68 22.29 8.51
C CYS A 34 11.24 21.23 9.52
N LYS A 35 10.28 20.40 9.18
CA LYS A 35 9.81 19.28 10.03
C LYS A 35 10.92 18.29 10.39
N PHE A 36 11.86 18.06 9.48
CA PHE A 36 12.98 17.17 9.73
C PHE A 36 14.02 17.79 10.69
N TYR A 37 14.15 19.11 10.70
CA TYR A 37 15.01 19.80 11.65
C TYR A 37 14.42 19.79 13.06
N GLN A 38 13.11 20.01 13.18
CA GLN A 38 12.40 19.93 14.47
C GLN A 38 12.48 18.54 15.10
N ASN A 39 12.65 17.50 14.26
CA ASN A 39 12.81 16.11 14.73
C ASN A 39 14.27 15.63 14.77
N GLY A 40 15.24 16.55 14.67
CA GLY A 40 16.66 16.23 14.70
C GLY A 40 17.21 15.44 13.49
N SER A 41 16.41 15.29 12.43
CA SER A 41 16.73 14.39 11.28
C SER A 41 16.88 15.10 9.93
N CYS A 42 17.09 16.44 9.91
CA CYS A 42 17.33 17.14 8.65
C CYS A 42 18.73 16.88 8.08
N ARG A 43 18.80 16.15 6.98
CA ARG A 43 20.06 15.81 6.30
C ARG A 43 20.64 16.96 5.45
N ASN A 44 19.89 18.03 5.19
CA ASN A 44 20.33 19.14 4.33
C ASN A 44 21.04 20.26 5.11
N GLY A 45 21.15 20.16 6.42
CA GLY A 45 21.85 21.13 7.26
C GLY A 45 21.53 22.58 6.90
N GLN A 46 22.55 23.42 6.72
CA GLN A 46 22.42 24.83 6.34
C GLN A 46 21.89 25.06 4.91
N ASN A 47 21.91 24.06 4.06
CA ASN A 47 21.40 24.12 2.68
C ASN A 47 19.92 23.70 2.58
N CYS A 48 19.21 23.56 3.67
CA CYS A 48 17.80 23.24 3.68
C CYS A 48 16.97 24.43 3.18
N ARG A 49 16.06 24.16 2.22
CA ARG A 49 15.16 25.19 1.67
C ARG A 49 14.06 25.63 2.66
N TYR A 50 13.90 24.92 3.78
CA TYR A 50 12.97 25.20 4.86
C TYR A 50 13.73 25.81 6.04
N ARG A 51 13.02 26.62 6.84
CA ARG A 51 13.61 27.36 7.96
C ARG A 51 14.01 26.43 9.11
N HIS A 52 15.26 26.54 9.56
CA HIS A 52 15.77 25.94 10.79
C HIS A 52 15.79 27.01 11.87
N GLN A 53 14.78 27.02 12.73
CA GLN A 53 14.75 27.92 13.90
C GLN A 53 14.83 27.09 15.17
N GLU A 54 15.84 27.37 16.01
CA GLU A 54 15.84 26.95 17.41
C GLU A 54 14.79 27.77 18.14
N GLY A 55 13.92 27.14 18.89
CA GLY A 55 12.86 27.80 19.64
C GLY A 55 13.47 28.74 20.67
N THR A 56 13.32 30.04 20.50
CA THR A 56 13.48 31.01 21.59
C THR A 56 12.28 30.86 22.51
N ASP A 57 12.56 30.60 23.78
CA ASP A 57 11.60 30.52 24.89
C ASP A 57 10.70 31.77 24.92
N LEU A 58 9.42 31.53 24.64
CA LEU A 58 8.37 32.48 25.01
C LEU A 58 7.80 32.02 26.34
N GLU A 59 7.88 32.92 27.33
CA GLU A 59 7.39 32.80 28.67
C GLU A 59 6.03 32.10 28.72
N VAL A 60 6.02 30.92 29.35
CA VAL A 60 4.81 30.17 29.68
C VAL A 60 4.40 30.55 31.08
N ASN A 61 3.27 31.22 31.20
CA ASN A 61 2.56 31.36 32.47
C ASN A 61 2.36 29.98 33.11
N SER A 62 2.86 29.87 34.33
CA SER A 62 2.84 28.69 35.19
C SER A 62 1.40 28.25 35.50
N ILE A 63 0.94 27.22 34.79
CA ILE A 63 -0.15 26.34 35.25
C ILE A 63 0.53 25.05 35.68
N THR A 64 0.50 24.80 36.99
CA THR A 64 0.99 23.59 37.64
C THR A 64 0.38 22.34 37.02
N ARG A 65 1.14 21.62 36.19
CA ARG A 65 0.81 20.26 35.71
C ARG A 65 1.29 19.25 36.76
N SER A 66 0.37 18.41 37.15
CA SER A 66 0.58 17.21 37.96
C SER A 66 1.61 16.27 37.29
N PRO A 67 2.51 15.58 38.05
CA PRO A 67 3.61 14.78 37.48
C PRO A 67 3.21 13.43 36.88
N ASN A 68 1.97 13.23 36.44
CA ASN A 68 1.50 11.92 35.92
C ASN A 68 1.03 11.89 34.45
N ASP A 69 1.28 12.94 33.66
CA ASP A 69 1.06 12.87 32.21
C ASP A 69 2.34 12.39 31.49
N TYR A 70 2.70 11.14 31.70
CA TYR A 70 3.50 10.43 30.70
C TYR A 70 2.63 10.22 29.47
N VAL A 71 2.78 11.11 28.49
CA VAL A 71 2.34 10.85 27.12
C VAL A 71 3.19 9.68 26.64
N GLN A 72 2.61 8.47 26.64
CA GLN A 72 3.22 7.32 25.97
C GLN A 72 3.48 7.70 24.52
N PRO A 73 4.66 7.41 23.98
CA PRO A 73 4.91 7.59 22.55
C PRO A 73 3.82 6.82 21.80
N THR A 74 3.11 7.50 20.92
CA THR A 74 2.07 6.89 20.09
C THR A 74 2.73 5.79 19.27
N GLU A 75 2.55 4.55 19.70
CA GLU A 75 2.97 3.37 18.94
C GLU A 75 2.45 3.53 17.52
N LYS A 76 3.33 3.50 16.53
CA LYS A 76 2.96 3.57 15.12
C LYS A 76 2.30 2.25 14.73
N LYS A 77 1.02 2.10 15.06
CA LYS A 77 0.21 0.95 14.67
C LYS A 77 -0.15 1.04 13.20
N ILE A 78 0.03 -0.03 12.48
CA ILE A 78 -0.45 -0.14 11.10
C ILE A 78 -1.71 -0.98 11.08
N THR A 79 -2.66 -0.59 10.24
CA THR A 79 -3.95 -1.27 10.13
C THR A 79 -4.12 -1.83 8.72
N ARG A 80 -4.62 -3.06 8.63
CA ARG A 80 -4.94 -3.73 7.35
C ARG A 80 -6.27 -4.46 7.43
N THR A 81 -6.98 -4.45 6.32
CA THR A 81 -8.16 -5.32 6.15
C THR A 81 -7.68 -6.62 5.51
N ILE A 82 -7.78 -7.73 6.24
CA ILE A 82 -7.35 -9.05 5.79
C ILE A 82 -8.51 -10.02 6.03
N SER A 83 -8.88 -10.78 5.01
CA SER A 83 -9.90 -11.83 5.10
C SER A 83 -11.24 -11.37 5.72
N GLY A 84 -11.61 -10.09 5.51
CA GLY A 84 -12.83 -9.49 6.03
C GLY A 84 -12.75 -8.96 7.47
N ALA A 85 -11.60 -9.02 8.12
CA ALA A 85 -11.34 -8.42 9.42
C ALA A 85 -10.38 -7.24 9.33
N LEU A 86 -10.49 -6.29 10.25
CA LEU A 86 -9.55 -5.19 10.41
C LEU A 86 -8.49 -5.60 11.44
N ALA A 87 -7.28 -5.87 10.98
CA ALA A 87 -6.16 -6.24 11.82
C ALA A 87 -5.26 -5.04 12.11
N HIS A 88 -4.93 -4.84 13.37
CA HIS A 88 -3.93 -3.88 13.83
C HIS A 88 -2.63 -4.61 14.11
N PHE A 89 -1.53 -4.09 13.57
CA PHE A 89 -0.19 -4.65 13.74
C PHE A 89 0.66 -3.70 14.57
N GLY A 90 1.39 -4.25 15.52
CA GLY A 90 2.37 -3.56 16.34
C GLY A 90 3.80 -3.87 15.91
N GLU A 91 4.73 -3.65 16.83
CA GLU A 91 6.14 -3.96 16.60
C GLU A 91 6.36 -5.42 16.21
N GLY A 92 7.39 -5.69 15.44
CA GLY A 92 7.68 -7.02 14.92
C GLY A 92 6.62 -7.56 13.95
N ALA A 93 5.73 -6.70 13.41
CA ALA A 93 4.60 -7.09 12.58
C ALA A 93 3.59 -8.03 13.28
N GLY A 94 3.60 -8.10 14.62
CA GLY A 94 2.65 -8.91 15.40
C GLY A 94 1.23 -8.32 15.37
N VAL A 95 0.20 -9.17 15.34
CA VAL A 95 -1.20 -8.74 15.41
C VAL A 95 -1.55 -8.36 16.85
N THR A 96 -1.93 -7.10 17.08
CA THR A 96 -2.31 -6.58 18.40
C THR A 96 -3.81 -6.59 18.64
N GLU A 97 -4.62 -6.36 17.60
CA GLU A 97 -6.08 -6.32 17.71
C GLU A 97 -6.71 -6.76 16.39
N VAL A 98 -7.85 -7.48 16.47
CA VAL A 98 -8.66 -7.84 15.31
C VAL A 98 -10.09 -7.37 15.54
N LEU A 99 -10.60 -6.53 14.64
CA LEU A 99 -11.96 -5.99 14.68
C LEU A 99 -12.76 -6.47 13.46
N PHE A 100 -14.04 -6.69 13.67
CA PHE A 100 -15.00 -6.99 12.62
C PHE A 100 -15.98 -5.82 12.45
N THR A 101 -16.61 -5.71 11.30
CA THR A 101 -17.67 -4.71 11.08
C THR A 101 -18.77 -4.82 12.13
N THR A 102 -19.04 -6.04 12.63
CA THR A 102 -20.00 -6.31 13.69
C THR A 102 -19.59 -5.81 15.07
N ASP A 103 -18.34 -5.49 15.30
CA ASP A 103 -17.82 -4.97 16.57
C ASP A 103 -17.92 -3.45 16.65
N LEU A 104 -18.21 -2.82 15.53
CA LEU A 104 -18.25 -1.38 15.37
C LEU A 104 -19.69 -0.91 15.19
N SER A 105 -19.97 0.29 15.62
CA SER A 105 -21.22 0.98 15.30
C SER A 105 -20.96 2.46 15.02
N ALA A 106 -21.80 3.08 14.22
CA ALA A 106 -21.71 4.49 13.89
C ALA A 106 -23.07 5.17 14.00
N VAL A 107 -23.05 6.42 14.45
CA VAL A 107 -24.25 7.26 14.59
C VAL A 107 -23.96 8.64 14.04
N GLN A 108 -24.91 9.20 13.32
CA GLN A 108 -24.90 10.60 12.88
C GLN A 108 -25.77 11.44 13.82
N LEU A 109 -25.17 12.48 14.38
CA LEU A 109 -25.87 13.50 15.16
C LEU A 109 -26.15 14.69 14.27
N ILE A 110 -27.40 15.09 14.15
CA ILE A 110 -27.88 16.17 13.28
C ILE A 110 -28.48 17.27 14.16
N GLY A 111 -28.29 18.53 13.75
CA GLY A 111 -28.80 19.70 14.47
C GLY A 111 -27.90 20.19 15.61
N LEU A 112 -26.61 19.89 15.55
CA LEU A 112 -25.63 20.42 16.48
C LEU A 112 -25.40 21.92 16.26
N PRO A 113 -24.96 22.68 17.29
CA PRO A 113 -24.55 24.07 17.14
C PRO A 113 -23.49 24.24 16.06
N HIS A 114 -23.53 25.36 15.31
CA HIS A 114 -22.65 25.60 14.15
C HIS A 114 -21.15 25.53 14.52
N ASN A 115 -20.77 25.87 15.72
CA ASN A 115 -19.39 25.88 16.21
C ASN A 115 -19.00 24.60 17.00
N SER A 116 -19.75 23.52 16.81
CA SER A 116 -19.43 22.24 17.47
C SER A 116 -18.05 21.72 17.07
N THR A 117 -17.34 21.14 18.02
CA THR A 117 -16.04 20.51 17.85
C THR A 117 -16.12 19.03 18.27
N PRO A 118 -15.20 18.16 17.85
CA PRO A 118 -15.18 16.78 18.31
C PRO A 118 -15.22 16.63 19.83
N THR A 119 -14.52 17.51 20.56
CA THR A 119 -14.53 17.51 22.03
C THR A 119 -15.87 17.92 22.62
N SER A 120 -16.57 18.90 22.01
CA SER A 120 -17.91 19.30 22.46
C SER A 120 -18.94 18.19 22.20
N VAL A 121 -18.79 17.40 21.12
CA VAL A 121 -19.65 16.26 20.84
C VAL A 121 -19.42 15.14 21.86
N LEU A 122 -18.16 14.85 22.22
CA LEU A 122 -17.86 13.88 23.29
C LEU A 122 -18.45 14.31 24.62
N GLY A 123 -18.31 15.60 24.99
CA GLY A 123 -18.92 16.17 26.20
C GLY A 123 -20.46 16.07 26.18
N LEU A 124 -21.09 16.29 25.01
CA LEU A 124 -22.53 16.10 24.85
C LEU A 124 -22.96 14.65 25.05
N LEU A 125 -22.22 13.68 24.55
CA LEU A 125 -22.50 12.26 24.76
C LEU A 125 -22.34 11.87 26.22
N GLN A 126 -21.28 12.32 26.89
CA GLN A 126 -21.04 12.12 28.31
C GLN A 126 -22.13 12.74 29.19
N SER A 127 -22.58 13.96 28.90
CA SER A 127 -23.67 14.64 29.61
C SER A 127 -25.00 13.88 29.51
N ARG A 128 -25.15 13.02 28.49
CA ARG A 128 -26.31 12.12 28.34
C ARG A 128 -26.11 10.75 29.01
N GLY A 129 -25.03 10.57 29.77
CA GLY A 129 -24.72 9.32 30.46
C GLY A 129 -24.31 8.20 29.53
N LEU A 130 -23.65 8.51 28.42
CA LEU A 130 -23.06 7.56 27.49
C LEU A 130 -21.59 7.38 27.80
N ASP A 131 -21.12 6.14 27.82
CA ASP A 131 -19.70 5.85 27.91
C ASP A 131 -19.02 6.17 26.59
N THR A 132 -18.10 7.11 26.63
CA THR A 132 -17.33 7.54 25.46
C THR A 132 -15.97 6.85 25.34
N SER A 133 -15.62 5.94 26.25
CA SER A 133 -14.34 5.21 26.23
C SER A 133 -14.19 4.34 24.96
N ALA A 134 -15.31 3.81 24.47
CA ALA A 134 -15.38 3.00 23.26
C ALA A 134 -15.39 3.84 21.96
N VAL A 135 -15.52 5.17 22.04
CA VAL A 135 -15.56 6.04 20.84
C VAL A 135 -14.17 6.11 20.24
N SER A 136 -14.07 5.65 19.02
CA SER A 136 -12.81 5.62 18.27
C SER A 136 -12.61 6.86 17.41
N HIS A 137 -13.71 7.45 16.88
CA HIS A 137 -13.62 8.57 15.96
C HIS A 137 -14.85 9.47 16.06
N VAL A 138 -14.62 10.80 16.03
CA VAL A 138 -15.68 11.82 15.96
C VAL A 138 -15.33 12.80 14.88
N ARG A 139 -16.25 12.97 13.91
CA ARG A 139 -16.15 13.96 12.85
C ARG A 139 -17.29 14.94 12.92
N VAL A 140 -16.98 16.20 12.72
CA VAL A 140 -17.96 17.26 12.68
C VAL A 140 -17.92 17.93 11.32
N ALA A 141 -19.04 17.85 10.59
CA ALA A 141 -19.26 18.55 9.33
C ALA A 141 -20.10 19.80 9.58
N ARG A 142 -19.64 20.95 9.11
CA ARG A 142 -20.36 22.23 9.23
C ARG A 142 -21.31 22.39 8.06
N ARG A 143 -22.57 22.74 8.35
CA ARG A 143 -23.59 23.18 7.38
C ARG A 143 -23.81 24.69 7.54
N GLU A 144 -24.61 25.30 6.67
CA GLU A 144 -24.85 26.73 6.69
C GLU A 144 -25.44 27.25 8.03
N THR A 145 -26.34 26.49 8.66
CA THR A 145 -27.05 26.90 9.88
C THR A 145 -26.80 26.01 11.09
N SER A 146 -26.20 24.82 10.90
CA SER A 146 -25.99 23.84 11.96
C SER A 146 -24.75 23.01 11.67
N SER A 147 -24.35 22.16 12.58
CA SER A 147 -23.31 21.14 12.35
C SER A 147 -23.90 19.75 12.47
N GLU A 148 -23.28 18.79 11.82
CA GLU A 148 -23.56 17.38 11.91
C GLU A 148 -22.32 16.66 12.43
N ALA A 149 -22.46 15.66 13.27
CA ALA A 149 -21.33 14.86 13.72
C ALA A 149 -21.56 13.38 13.44
N ARG A 150 -20.54 12.74 12.89
CA ARG A 150 -20.45 11.30 12.77
C ARG A 150 -19.58 10.79 13.92
N VAL A 151 -20.13 9.88 14.69
CA VAL A 151 -19.46 9.25 15.83
C VAL A 151 -19.36 7.76 15.57
N GLU A 152 -18.15 7.23 15.60
CA GLU A 152 -17.84 5.81 15.44
C GLU A 152 -17.31 5.25 16.76
N ALA A 153 -17.79 4.07 17.15
CA ALA A 153 -17.41 3.44 18.40
C ALA A 153 -17.03 1.96 18.18
N LYS A 154 -16.03 1.50 18.94
CA LYS A 154 -15.65 0.09 19.05
C LYS A 154 -16.60 -0.63 20.05
N ALA A 155 -17.90 -0.45 19.83
CA ALA A 155 -18.93 -1.07 20.65
C ALA A 155 -20.18 -1.30 19.78
N ARG A 156 -20.60 -2.54 19.67
CA ARG A 156 -21.68 -3.01 18.79
C ARG A 156 -23.00 -2.27 18.96
N HIS A 157 -23.39 -1.98 20.20
CA HIS A 157 -24.68 -1.40 20.55
C HIS A 157 -24.61 0.10 20.86
N PHE A 158 -23.46 0.74 20.66
CA PHE A 158 -23.30 2.15 21.00
C PHE A 158 -24.25 3.05 20.21
N ALA A 159 -24.40 2.83 18.92
CA ALA A 159 -25.32 3.62 18.09
C ALA A 159 -26.78 3.50 18.55
N GLU A 160 -27.23 2.29 18.93
CA GLU A 160 -28.58 2.04 19.46
C GLU A 160 -28.80 2.78 20.79
N LEU A 161 -27.78 2.74 21.68
CA LEU A 161 -27.83 3.47 22.94
C LEU A 161 -27.88 4.98 22.73
N VAL A 162 -27.10 5.52 21.81
CA VAL A 162 -27.15 6.94 21.46
C VAL A 162 -28.52 7.33 20.94
N VAL A 163 -29.06 6.58 19.98
CA VAL A 163 -30.41 6.82 19.43
C VAL A 163 -31.49 6.77 20.52
N ALA A 164 -31.44 5.80 21.43
CA ALA A 164 -32.37 5.69 22.55
C ALA A 164 -32.29 6.89 23.50
N LYS A 165 -31.08 7.41 23.79
CA LYS A 165 -30.88 8.56 24.66
C LYS A 165 -31.28 9.90 24.02
N PHE A 166 -31.09 10.05 22.72
CA PHE A 166 -31.49 11.26 22.00
C PHE A 166 -32.96 11.24 21.56
N GLY A 167 -33.58 10.06 21.42
CA GLY A 167 -35.01 9.89 21.12
C GLY A 167 -35.96 10.15 22.29
N ARG A 168 -35.51 10.03 23.56
CA ARG A 168 -36.28 10.19 24.81
C ARG A 168 -36.34 11.63 25.34
N GLN A 169 -36.14 12.65 24.52
CA GLN A 169 -36.27 14.03 25.01
C GLN A 169 -37.73 14.40 25.29
N SER A 170 -38.02 14.69 26.55
CA SER A 170 -39.24 15.32 26.98
C SER A 170 -39.39 16.71 26.39
N THR A 171 -40.64 17.07 26.08
CA THR A 171 -41.15 18.26 25.40
C THR A 171 -40.87 19.60 26.10
N LEU A 172 -39.99 19.66 27.12
CA LEU A 172 -39.81 20.83 27.97
C LEU A 172 -38.53 21.66 27.82
N GLN A 173 -37.65 21.33 26.88
CA GLN A 173 -36.43 22.13 26.65
C GLN A 173 -36.50 22.87 25.32
N GLN A 174 -36.57 24.20 25.36
CA GLN A 174 -36.39 25.14 24.24
C GLN A 174 -34.89 25.19 23.84
N GLY A 175 -34.51 24.40 22.81
CA GLY A 175 -33.20 24.43 22.20
C GLY A 175 -33.19 23.68 20.88
N PRO A 176 -32.17 23.89 20.01
CA PRO A 176 -32.08 23.16 18.75
C PRO A 176 -32.06 21.66 19.04
N ARG A 177 -33.02 20.93 18.43
CA ARG A 177 -33.23 19.51 18.68
C ARG A 177 -32.15 18.70 17.97
N VAL A 178 -31.18 18.20 18.72
CA VAL A 178 -30.19 17.25 18.19
C VAL A 178 -30.85 15.88 18.03
N THR A 179 -30.81 15.33 16.84
CA THR A 179 -31.32 14.01 16.50
C THR A 179 -30.15 13.05 16.22
N ALA A 180 -30.31 11.79 16.61
CA ALA A 180 -29.31 10.74 16.37
C ALA A 180 -29.90 9.70 15.40
N VAL A 181 -29.17 9.39 14.34
CA VAL A 181 -29.55 8.39 13.33
C VAL A 181 -28.44 7.36 13.23
N PRO A 182 -28.73 6.05 13.37
CA PRO A 182 -27.73 5.01 13.16
C PRO A 182 -27.33 5.00 11.68
N ILE A 183 -26.05 4.95 11.40
CA ILE A 183 -25.51 4.90 10.06
C ILE A 183 -24.63 3.68 9.87
N PRO A 184 -24.51 3.14 8.66
CA PRO A 184 -23.58 2.06 8.38
C PRO A 184 -22.14 2.47 8.71
N VAL A 185 -21.39 1.57 9.33
CA VAL A 185 -19.95 1.75 9.53
C VAL A 185 -19.26 1.47 8.21
N ASN A 186 -18.72 2.50 7.56
CA ASN A 186 -17.97 2.36 6.30
C ASN A 186 -16.51 1.95 6.56
N VAL A 187 -16.28 0.91 7.34
CA VAL A 187 -14.93 0.53 7.77
C VAL A 187 -14.18 -0.26 6.71
N PHE A 188 -14.88 -0.90 5.79
CA PHE A 188 -14.22 -1.76 4.82
C PHE A 188 -14.72 -1.50 3.41
N PRO A 189 -13.87 -1.02 2.50
CA PRO A 189 -14.14 -1.24 1.10
C PRO A 189 -14.16 -2.77 0.91
N SER A 190 -15.32 -3.29 0.52
CA SER A 190 -15.49 -4.68 0.10
C SER A 190 -14.67 -4.91 -1.16
N SER A 191 -13.39 -5.16 -1.01
CA SER A 191 -12.55 -5.68 -2.08
C SER A 191 -11.53 -6.59 -1.45
N SER A 192 -11.77 -7.87 -1.71
CA SER A 192 -10.81 -8.97 -1.79
C SER A 192 -9.34 -8.56 -1.61
N SER A 193 -8.71 -9.23 -0.66
CA SER A 193 -7.31 -9.62 -0.67
C SER A 193 -6.48 -8.98 -1.78
N SER A 194 -5.82 -7.91 -1.53
CA SER A 194 -4.47 -7.72 -2.06
C SER A 194 -3.81 -6.51 -1.44
N SER A 195 -2.78 -6.80 -1.00
CA SER A 195 -1.56 -6.29 -0.44
C SER A 195 -1.11 -4.87 -0.77
N LEU A 196 -1.79 -4.09 -1.56
CA LEU A 196 -1.37 -2.74 -1.91
C LEU A 196 -2.57 -1.79 -1.85
N ARG A 197 -2.60 -1.00 -0.81
CA ARG A 197 -3.69 -0.06 -0.58
C ARG A 197 -3.71 1.03 -1.65
N VAL A 198 -4.87 1.26 -2.23
CA VAL A 198 -5.12 2.45 -3.04
C VAL A 198 -5.33 3.62 -2.08
N ASP A 199 -4.43 4.58 -2.11
CA ASP A 199 -4.53 5.83 -1.36
C ASP A 199 -5.52 6.76 -2.07
N CYS A 200 -6.53 7.22 -1.37
CA CYS A 200 -7.52 8.17 -1.89
C CYS A 200 -7.55 9.51 -1.12
N LYS A 201 -6.41 9.93 -0.59
CA LYS A 201 -6.28 11.21 0.14
C LYS A 201 -6.18 12.44 -0.76
N LYS A 202 -5.98 12.25 -2.05
CA LYS A 202 -5.77 13.33 -3.02
C LYS A 202 -7.05 13.65 -3.76
N VAL A 203 -7.30 14.94 -3.98
CA VAL A 203 -8.37 15.44 -4.84
C VAL A 203 -7.80 16.39 -5.89
N HIS A 204 -8.33 16.32 -7.09
CA HIS A 204 -8.15 17.35 -8.12
C HIS A 204 -9.34 18.30 -8.07
N CYS A 205 -9.08 19.59 -8.16
CA CYS A 205 -10.13 20.55 -8.35
C CYS A 205 -9.81 21.48 -9.52
N SER A 206 -10.87 21.95 -10.18
CA SER A 206 -10.73 22.89 -11.28
C SER A 206 -11.94 23.79 -11.40
N TRP A 207 -11.71 25.01 -11.90
CA TRP A 207 -12.74 26.01 -12.17
C TRP A 207 -12.38 26.79 -13.41
N HIS A 208 -13.38 27.45 -14.02
CA HIS A 208 -13.17 28.24 -15.23
C HIS A 208 -12.38 29.51 -14.92
N LYS A 209 -11.41 29.82 -15.78
CA LYS A 209 -10.75 31.14 -15.78
C LYS A 209 -11.77 32.26 -16.00
N PRO A 210 -11.52 33.49 -15.52
CA PRO A 210 -12.41 34.60 -15.78
C PRO A 210 -12.53 34.83 -17.29
N ASN A 211 -13.76 34.94 -17.76
CA ASN A 211 -14.07 35.19 -19.16
C ASN A 211 -15.08 36.30 -19.28
N LYS A 212 -15.22 36.83 -20.48
CA LYS A 212 -16.19 37.88 -20.81
C LYS A 212 -16.90 37.55 -22.10
N THR A 213 -18.04 38.18 -22.27
CA THR A 213 -18.79 38.22 -23.52
C THR A 213 -18.40 39.46 -24.28
N ILE A 214 -18.24 39.36 -25.58
CA ILE A 214 -17.99 40.50 -26.43
C ILE A 214 -18.99 40.51 -27.58
N TRP A 215 -19.24 41.71 -28.11
CA TRP A 215 -20.14 41.88 -29.24
C TRP A 215 -19.36 42.53 -30.39
N LEU A 216 -19.40 41.86 -31.55
CA LEU A 216 -18.79 42.32 -32.78
C LEU A 216 -19.89 42.89 -33.68
N ASN A 217 -19.81 44.17 -34.03
CA ASN A 217 -20.81 44.85 -34.83
C ASN A 217 -20.34 45.00 -36.28
N PHE A 218 -21.20 44.56 -37.19
CA PHE A 218 -20.94 44.56 -38.64
C PHE A 218 -22.04 45.35 -39.37
N GLY A 219 -21.70 45.95 -40.54
CA GLY A 219 -22.67 46.60 -41.38
C GLY A 219 -23.40 45.69 -42.37
N ASP A 220 -22.90 44.49 -42.58
CA ASP A 220 -23.42 43.52 -43.54
C ASP A 220 -23.67 42.16 -42.89
N GLU A 221 -24.79 41.55 -43.20
CA GLU A 221 -25.20 40.22 -42.72
C GLU A 221 -24.26 39.12 -43.18
N LYS A 222 -23.85 39.18 -44.48
CA LYS A 222 -22.99 38.17 -45.09
C LYS A 222 -21.62 38.09 -44.37
N VAL A 223 -21.07 39.27 -44.02
CA VAL A 223 -19.82 39.36 -43.24
C VAL A 223 -20.02 38.82 -41.84
N ALA A 224 -21.07 39.21 -41.16
CA ALA A 224 -21.38 38.71 -39.80
C ALA A 224 -21.53 37.16 -39.77
N LYS A 225 -22.26 36.55 -40.73
CA LYS A 225 -22.40 35.10 -40.86
C LYS A 225 -21.05 34.42 -41.12
N ARG A 226 -20.25 34.93 -42.03
CA ARG A 226 -18.92 34.38 -42.36
C ARG A 226 -17.98 34.41 -41.16
N VAL A 227 -17.94 35.51 -40.42
CA VAL A 227 -17.14 35.64 -39.22
C VAL A 227 -17.61 34.69 -38.13
N SER A 228 -18.93 34.57 -37.90
CA SER A 228 -19.49 33.60 -36.96
C SER A 228 -19.07 32.16 -37.32
N GLU A 229 -19.16 31.79 -38.60
CA GLU A 229 -18.75 30.46 -39.06
C GLU A 229 -17.25 30.18 -38.89
N ARG A 230 -16.38 31.17 -39.13
CA ARG A 230 -14.93 31.02 -38.93
C ARG A 230 -14.58 30.85 -37.47
N PHE A 231 -15.26 31.57 -36.56
CA PHE A 231 -15.11 31.32 -35.12
C PHE A 231 -15.66 29.93 -34.73
N LYS A 232 -16.82 29.47 -35.27
CA LYS A 232 -17.37 28.14 -35.04
C LYS A 232 -16.40 27.03 -35.48
N LYS A 233 -15.75 27.21 -36.63
CA LYS A 233 -14.74 26.27 -37.16
C LYS A 233 -13.39 26.33 -36.41
N GLY A 234 -13.18 27.33 -35.55
CA GLY A 234 -11.93 27.55 -34.84
C GLY A 234 -10.80 28.10 -35.71
N GLU A 235 -11.13 28.64 -36.89
CA GLU A 235 -10.17 29.34 -37.78
C GLU A 235 -9.69 30.65 -37.08
N TYR A 236 -10.61 31.34 -36.43
CA TYR A 236 -10.32 32.51 -35.63
C TYR A 236 -10.24 32.14 -34.16
N LYS A 237 -9.12 32.46 -33.49
CA LYS A 237 -8.87 32.22 -32.08
C LYS A 237 -8.45 33.53 -31.39
N ILE A 238 -9.01 33.80 -30.22
CA ILE A 238 -8.62 34.98 -29.43
C ILE A 238 -7.63 34.51 -28.35
N LEU A 239 -6.42 35.06 -28.33
CA LEU A 239 -5.34 34.66 -27.45
C LEU A 239 -5.16 33.12 -27.48
N ASN A 240 -5.14 32.55 -28.68
CA ASN A 240 -5.02 31.12 -28.95
C ASN A 240 -6.14 30.22 -28.34
N GLN A 241 -7.28 30.84 -27.93
CA GLN A 241 -8.43 30.09 -27.39
C GLN A 241 -9.61 30.12 -28.36
N ILE A 242 -10.29 28.95 -28.46
CA ILE A 242 -11.56 28.85 -29.22
C ILE A 242 -12.66 29.47 -28.40
N VAL A 243 -13.39 30.41 -29.00
CA VAL A 243 -14.54 31.15 -28.44
C VAL A 243 -15.84 30.69 -29.11
N HIS A 244 -16.96 30.88 -28.46
CA HIS A 244 -18.25 30.42 -28.94
C HIS A 244 -19.08 31.62 -29.51
N PRO A 245 -19.24 31.69 -30.84
CA PRO A 245 -20.06 32.74 -31.45
C PRO A 245 -21.54 32.36 -31.42
N SER A 246 -22.38 33.38 -31.30
CA SER A 246 -23.81 33.26 -31.60
C SER A 246 -24.09 33.41 -33.09
N ASP A 247 -25.26 33.02 -33.52
CA ASP A 247 -25.73 33.43 -34.82
C ASP A 247 -25.89 34.97 -34.85
N PRO A 248 -25.65 35.62 -36.04
CA PRO A 248 -25.77 37.04 -36.15
C PRO A 248 -27.19 37.52 -35.87
N THR A 249 -27.34 38.53 -35.00
CA THR A 249 -28.62 39.15 -34.69
C THR A 249 -28.66 40.56 -35.28
N ARG A 250 -29.83 40.94 -35.81
CA ARG A 250 -30.06 42.29 -36.36
C ARG A 250 -30.41 43.24 -35.18
N GLY A 251 -29.60 44.28 -35.01
CA GLY A 251 -29.85 45.35 -34.05
C GLY A 251 -30.26 46.64 -34.78
N VAL A 252 -30.99 47.50 -34.06
CA VAL A 252 -31.24 48.85 -34.52
C VAL A 252 -30.18 49.72 -33.87
N GLY A 253 -29.23 50.24 -34.66
CA GLY A 253 -28.23 51.20 -34.17
C GLY A 253 -28.90 52.58 -33.84
N LEU A 254 -28.26 53.36 -32.99
CA LEU A 254 -28.66 54.67 -32.50
C LEU A 254 -29.08 55.66 -33.62
N PHE A 255 -28.71 55.42 -34.86
CA PHE A 255 -29.00 56.24 -36.05
C PHE A 255 -29.73 55.48 -37.16
N ASN A 256 -30.62 54.55 -36.83
CA ASN A 256 -31.40 53.75 -37.78
C ASN A 256 -30.57 53.00 -38.85
N THR A 257 -29.29 52.78 -38.60
CA THR A 257 -28.41 52.04 -39.45
C THR A 257 -28.57 50.52 -39.17
N LYS A 258 -28.70 49.73 -40.24
CA LYS A 258 -28.74 48.28 -40.15
C LYS A 258 -27.40 47.79 -39.57
N ALA A 259 -27.42 47.29 -38.35
CA ALA A 259 -26.26 46.69 -37.68
C ALA A 259 -26.50 45.19 -37.45
N TRP A 260 -25.51 44.38 -37.75
CA TRP A 260 -25.50 42.96 -37.46
C TRP A 260 -24.48 42.66 -36.37
N THR A 261 -24.92 42.01 -35.30
CA THR A 261 -24.10 41.75 -34.13
C THR A 261 -23.85 40.26 -33.96
N VAL A 262 -22.59 39.89 -33.81
CA VAL A 262 -22.16 38.53 -33.40
C VAL A 262 -21.70 38.63 -31.96
N ARG A 263 -22.33 37.86 -31.08
CA ARG A 263 -21.94 37.74 -29.67
C ARG A 263 -20.95 36.61 -29.56
N LEU A 264 -19.75 36.86 -29.03
CA LEU A 264 -18.78 35.86 -28.69
C LEU A 264 -18.77 35.65 -27.19
N THR A 265 -18.91 34.39 -26.76
CA THR A 265 -18.84 33.99 -25.34
C THR A 265 -17.57 33.16 -25.06
N GLY A 266 -17.12 33.14 -23.79
CA GLY A 266 -15.92 32.44 -23.40
C GLY A 266 -14.61 33.12 -23.83
N VAL A 267 -14.63 34.42 -24.08
CA VAL A 267 -13.45 35.21 -24.41
C VAL A 267 -12.63 35.44 -23.16
N PRO A 268 -11.31 35.20 -23.16
CA PRO A 268 -10.47 35.48 -22.00
C PRO A 268 -10.65 36.89 -21.45
N SER A 269 -10.76 37.06 -20.15
CA SER A 269 -10.95 38.37 -19.52
C SER A 269 -9.84 39.38 -19.85
N SER A 270 -8.61 38.85 -20.04
CA SER A 270 -7.43 39.63 -20.43
C SER A 270 -7.46 40.14 -21.88
N ALA A 271 -8.30 39.58 -22.77
CA ALA A 271 -8.32 39.97 -24.16
C ALA A 271 -8.71 41.45 -24.35
N THR A 272 -7.90 42.21 -25.04
CA THR A 272 -8.13 43.62 -25.41
C THR A 272 -8.83 43.72 -26.75
N LYS A 273 -9.30 44.93 -27.11
CA LYS A 273 -9.85 45.17 -28.46
C LYS A 273 -8.82 44.92 -29.55
N SER A 274 -7.54 45.17 -29.29
CA SER A 274 -6.45 44.89 -30.20
C SER A 274 -6.29 43.39 -30.44
N ASP A 275 -6.34 42.57 -29.39
CA ASP A 275 -6.21 41.09 -29.51
C ASP A 275 -7.36 40.49 -30.32
N ILE A 276 -8.57 41.04 -30.16
CA ILE A 276 -9.74 40.64 -30.91
C ILE A 276 -9.61 41.04 -32.40
N SER A 277 -9.15 42.24 -32.69
CA SER A 277 -8.90 42.70 -34.05
C SER A 277 -7.83 41.86 -34.73
N SER A 278 -6.76 41.53 -34.01
CA SER A 278 -5.66 40.70 -34.54
C SER A 278 -6.09 39.23 -34.76
N ALA A 279 -7.10 38.75 -34.03
CA ALA A 279 -7.65 37.40 -34.22
C ALA A 279 -8.44 37.28 -35.53
N VAL A 280 -8.98 38.39 -36.04
CA VAL A 280 -9.70 38.45 -37.33
C VAL A 280 -8.67 38.70 -38.42
N GLN A 281 -8.09 37.64 -39.00
CA GLN A 281 -6.98 37.72 -39.96
C GLN A 281 -7.32 38.32 -41.32
N SER A 282 -8.62 38.38 -41.67
CA SER A 282 -9.05 38.88 -42.97
C SER A 282 -9.46 40.36 -42.89
N GLN A 283 -8.91 41.20 -43.73
CA GLN A 283 -9.32 42.61 -43.85
C GLN A 283 -10.81 42.82 -44.15
N TRP A 284 -11.43 41.85 -44.83
CA TRP A 284 -12.86 41.82 -45.18
C TRP A 284 -13.78 41.42 -44.03
N ASP A 285 -13.24 41.01 -42.92
CA ASP A 285 -13.99 40.48 -41.77
C ASP A 285 -13.87 41.39 -40.55
N ILE A 286 -13.17 42.52 -40.64
CA ILE A 286 -12.96 43.47 -39.56
C ILE A 286 -14.29 44.05 -39.09
N PRO A 287 -14.65 43.90 -37.80
CA PRO A 287 -15.87 44.48 -37.26
C PRO A 287 -15.78 46.02 -37.22
N ARG A 288 -16.90 46.72 -37.47
CA ARG A 288 -17.01 48.18 -37.37
C ARG A 288 -16.87 48.66 -35.90
N GLY A 289 -17.31 47.84 -34.96
CA GLY A 289 -17.22 48.10 -33.54
C GLY A 289 -17.04 46.84 -32.73
N ILE A 290 -16.30 46.97 -31.64
CA ILE A 290 -16.05 45.90 -30.66
C ILE A 290 -16.48 46.42 -29.29
N GLU A 291 -17.49 45.79 -28.70
CA GLU A 291 -17.94 46.04 -27.37
C GLU A 291 -17.50 44.95 -26.42
N LEU A 292 -16.87 45.36 -25.32
CA LEU A 292 -16.37 44.42 -24.31
C LEU A 292 -17.33 44.37 -23.14
N GLY A 293 -17.82 43.20 -22.81
CA GLY A 293 -18.59 42.97 -21.61
C GLY A 293 -17.71 42.90 -20.35
N THR A 294 -18.35 42.91 -19.19
CA THR A 294 -17.68 42.74 -17.90
C THR A 294 -17.18 41.30 -17.74
N PRO A 295 -16.00 41.13 -17.17
CA PRO A 295 -15.52 39.81 -16.81
C PRO A 295 -16.47 39.11 -15.84
N THR A 296 -16.54 37.78 -15.89
CA THR A 296 -17.32 36.97 -14.96
C THR A 296 -16.89 37.19 -13.51
N TYR A 297 -15.60 37.41 -13.29
CA TYR A 297 -15.03 37.84 -12.00
C TYR A 297 -13.68 38.53 -12.25
N THR A 298 -13.26 39.37 -11.29
CA THR A 298 -12.05 40.20 -11.41
C THR A 298 -10.91 39.74 -10.49
N ALA A 299 -11.19 38.76 -9.61
CA ALA A 299 -10.17 38.27 -8.71
C ALA A 299 -9.01 37.58 -9.49
N ASP A 300 -7.78 37.85 -9.08
CA ASP A 300 -6.59 37.26 -9.62
C ASP A 300 -6.51 35.76 -9.30
N ALA A 301 -5.62 35.04 -10.00
CA ALA A 301 -5.53 33.60 -9.91
C ALA A 301 -5.13 33.11 -8.50
N GLU A 302 -4.22 33.80 -7.84
CA GLU A 302 -3.76 33.48 -6.49
C GLU A 302 -4.84 33.69 -5.44
N THR A 303 -5.56 34.83 -5.50
CA THR A 303 -6.71 35.07 -4.62
C THR A 303 -7.81 34.02 -4.81
N CYS A 304 -8.07 33.61 -6.06
CA CYS A 304 -9.01 32.51 -6.33
C CYS A 304 -8.55 31.21 -5.73
N ALA A 305 -7.28 30.83 -5.93
CA ALA A 305 -6.71 29.61 -5.39
C ALA A 305 -6.76 29.57 -3.86
N THR A 306 -6.43 30.69 -3.19
CA THR A 306 -6.48 30.81 -1.73
C THR A 306 -7.90 30.64 -1.19
N LYS A 307 -8.91 31.25 -1.84
CA LYS A 307 -10.32 31.08 -1.44
C LYS A 307 -10.80 29.65 -1.65
N ILE A 308 -10.40 28.99 -2.72
CA ILE A 308 -10.71 27.57 -2.93
C ILE A 308 -10.00 26.71 -1.90
N GLN A 309 -8.72 26.95 -1.62
CA GLN A 309 -7.98 26.25 -0.58
C GLN A 309 -8.69 26.35 0.78
N SER A 310 -9.23 27.50 1.11
CA SER A 310 -9.98 27.69 2.37
C SER A 310 -11.22 26.80 2.45
N LEU A 311 -11.92 26.54 1.33
CA LEU A 311 -13.05 25.61 1.30
C LEU A 311 -12.59 24.18 1.63
N PHE A 312 -11.47 23.74 1.06
CA PHE A 312 -10.92 22.41 1.34
C PHE A 312 -10.42 22.29 2.78
N THR A 313 -9.76 23.33 3.29
CA THR A 313 -9.31 23.36 4.70
C THR A 313 -10.47 23.32 5.69
N ALA A 314 -11.64 23.86 5.30
CA ALA A 314 -12.86 23.77 6.13
C ALA A 314 -13.44 22.34 6.20
N VAL A 315 -13.19 21.50 5.19
CA VAL A 315 -13.58 20.08 5.20
C VAL A 315 -12.67 19.28 6.12
N GLY A 316 -11.34 19.49 6.02
CA GLY A 316 -10.36 18.79 6.86
C GLY A 316 -8.95 19.31 6.66
N PRO A 317 -8.00 18.88 7.52
CA PRO A 317 -6.61 19.33 7.45
C PRO A 317 -5.93 18.81 6.18
N LEU A 318 -5.27 19.74 5.48
CA LEU A 318 -4.50 19.42 4.27
C LEU A 318 -3.04 19.07 4.63
N GLU A 319 -2.53 18.01 4.02
CA GLU A 319 -1.10 17.69 4.02
C GLU A 319 -0.33 18.64 3.11
N TRP A 320 -0.89 18.94 1.93
CA TRP A 320 -0.38 19.94 0.99
C TRP A 320 -1.48 20.43 0.05
N TRP A 321 -1.23 21.60 -0.54
CA TRP A 321 -2.02 22.22 -1.60
C TRP A 321 -1.08 22.67 -2.71
N GLU A 322 -1.43 22.38 -3.95
CA GLU A 322 -0.65 22.75 -5.13
C GLU A 322 -1.58 23.40 -6.18
N PHE A 323 -1.29 24.63 -6.53
CA PHE A 323 -1.98 25.35 -7.59
C PHE A 323 -1.15 25.31 -8.87
N THR A 324 -1.75 24.91 -9.99
CA THR A 324 -1.08 24.78 -11.29
C THR A 324 -1.30 26.05 -12.11
N HIS A 325 -0.24 26.75 -12.41
CA HIS A 325 -0.25 27.95 -13.28
C HIS A 325 -0.27 27.59 -14.77
N ASP A 326 -1.16 26.69 -15.20
CA ASP A 326 -1.31 26.38 -16.62
C ASP A 326 -1.94 27.57 -17.37
N THR A 327 -1.16 28.18 -18.25
CA THR A 327 -1.57 29.34 -19.02
C THR A 327 -2.38 29.01 -20.27
N THR A 328 -2.38 27.76 -20.74
CA THR A 328 -2.91 27.40 -22.06
C THR A 328 -4.39 26.99 -22.03
N GLY A 329 -4.91 26.45 -20.92
CA GLY A 329 -6.28 25.95 -20.82
C GLY A 329 -7.33 26.99 -20.38
N LYS A 330 -8.62 26.66 -20.61
CA LYS A 330 -9.78 27.49 -20.17
C LYS A 330 -10.06 27.37 -18.66
N ARG A 331 -9.45 26.39 -17.99
CA ARG A 331 -9.67 26.11 -16.56
C ARG A 331 -8.40 26.33 -15.76
N MET A 332 -8.55 26.80 -14.55
CA MET A 332 -7.56 26.73 -13.50
C MET A 332 -7.65 25.36 -12.85
N LYS A 333 -6.52 24.82 -12.43
CA LYS A 333 -6.40 23.50 -11.80
C LYS A 333 -5.63 23.61 -10.51
N ALA A 334 -6.07 22.87 -9.49
CA ALA A 334 -5.31 22.68 -8.28
C ALA A 334 -5.48 21.24 -7.78
N SER A 335 -4.56 20.84 -6.92
CA SER A 335 -4.59 19.55 -6.26
C SER A 335 -4.46 19.75 -4.76
N ALA A 336 -5.21 19.01 -3.99
CA ALA A 336 -5.12 18.98 -2.54
C ALA A 336 -4.89 17.53 -2.07
N ARG A 337 -4.12 17.38 -1.00
CA ARG A 337 -3.99 16.11 -0.31
C ARG A 337 -4.37 16.30 1.16
N PHE A 338 -5.33 15.53 1.60
CA PHE A 338 -5.80 15.54 2.98
C PHE A 338 -4.96 14.60 3.85
N LEU A 339 -4.93 14.86 5.14
CA LEU A 339 -4.34 13.95 6.10
C LEU A 339 -5.18 12.66 6.26
N SER A 340 -6.51 12.76 6.10
CA SER A 340 -7.44 11.65 6.16
C SER A 340 -8.03 11.33 4.77
N GLU A 341 -8.28 10.06 4.48
CA GLU A 341 -8.98 9.63 3.25
C GLU A 341 -10.45 10.01 3.25
N GLU A 342 -11.03 10.07 4.44
CA GLU A 342 -12.44 10.40 4.59
C GLU A 342 -12.67 11.88 4.29
N ASP A 343 -11.77 12.78 4.78
CA ASP A 343 -11.85 14.20 4.44
C ASP A 343 -11.74 14.43 2.93
N ALA A 344 -10.90 13.64 2.24
CA ALA A 344 -10.81 13.68 0.79
C ALA A 344 -12.11 13.21 0.11
N LYS A 345 -12.77 12.19 0.65
CA LYS A 345 -14.08 11.72 0.14
C LYS A 345 -15.19 12.76 0.42
N ASP A 346 -15.18 13.35 1.61
CA ASP A 346 -16.14 14.39 1.98
C ASP A 346 -15.96 15.66 1.12
N ALA A 347 -14.72 15.97 0.73
CA ALA A 347 -14.43 17.09 -0.17
C ALA A 347 -15.06 16.95 -1.56
N VAL A 348 -15.43 15.75 -1.99
CA VAL A 348 -16.18 15.54 -3.24
C VAL A 348 -17.56 16.19 -3.20
N ALA A 349 -18.14 16.36 -2.02
CA ALA A 349 -19.42 17.10 -1.88
C ALA A 349 -19.32 18.57 -2.32
N LEU A 350 -18.10 19.13 -2.42
CA LEU A 350 -17.87 20.45 -3.00
C LEU A 350 -17.99 20.47 -4.54
N HIS A 351 -18.14 19.31 -5.19
CA HIS A 351 -18.40 19.24 -6.62
C HIS A 351 -19.70 19.96 -6.95
N ASP A 352 -19.70 20.75 -8.02
CA ASP A 352 -20.80 21.62 -8.46
C ASP A 352 -21.20 22.72 -7.46
N SER A 353 -20.46 22.92 -6.36
CA SER A 353 -20.71 24.06 -5.48
C SER A 353 -20.36 25.40 -6.17
N PRO A 354 -21.06 26.49 -5.84
CA PRO A 354 -20.75 27.83 -6.40
C PRO A 354 -19.37 28.26 -5.89
N LEU A 355 -18.64 28.97 -6.75
CA LEU A 355 -17.34 29.52 -6.37
C LEU A 355 -17.51 30.67 -5.34
N PRO A 356 -16.63 30.78 -4.34
CA PRO A 356 -16.70 31.82 -3.30
C PRO A 356 -16.66 33.28 -3.86
N PHE A 357 -16.18 33.44 -5.08
CA PHE A 357 -16.00 34.70 -5.77
C PHE A 357 -16.94 34.86 -6.98
N HIS A 358 -17.77 33.85 -7.28
CA HIS A 358 -18.73 33.91 -8.40
C HIS A 358 -19.88 32.91 -8.25
N LYS A 359 -21.11 33.43 -8.03
CA LYS A 359 -22.28 32.61 -7.66
C LYS A 359 -22.75 31.58 -8.71
N THR A 360 -22.52 31.83 -10.00
CA THR A 360 -23.02 30.95 -11.07
C THR A 360 -21.96 30.01 -11.61
N ALA A 361 -20.68 30.28 -11.39
CA ALA A 361 -19.60 29.37 -11.80
C ALA A 361 -19.41 28.29 -10.73
N LYS A 362 -19.20 27.07 -11.21
CA LYS A 362 -19.16 25.88 -10.37
C LYS A 362 -17.73 25.35 -10.23
N LEU A 363 -17.42 24.82 -9.05
CA LEU A 363 -16.22 24.09 -8.76
C LEU A 363 -16.36 22.64 -9.23
N THR A 364 -15.38 22.11 -9.93
CA THR A 364 -15.30 20.68 -10.23
C THR A 364 -14.29 20.06 -9.26
N VAL A 365 -14.69 19.02 -8.54
CA VAL A 365 -13.84 18.27 -7.60
C VAL A 365 -13.90 16.80 -7.96
N GLN A 366 -12.74 16.15 -8.04
CA GLN A 366 -12.62 14.74 -8.35
C GLN A 366 -11.65 14.08 -7.39
N LEU A 367 -12.05 12.92 -6.83
CA LEU A 367 -11.19 12.10 -6.00
C LEU A 367 -10.13 11.41 -6.87
N VAL A 368 -8.90 11.37 -6.40
CA VAL A 368 -7.80 10.71 -7.09
C VAL A 368 -7.37 9.48 -6.31
N TYR A 369 -7.46 8.36 -6.97
CA TYR A 369 -7.00 7.08 -6.45
C TYR A 369 -5.54 6.89 -6.84
N CYS A 370 -4.70 6.55 -5.88
CA CYS A 370 -3.27 6.42 -6.07
C CYS A 370 -2.79 5.08 -5.49
N ALA A 371 -2.11 4.28 -6.31
CA ALA A 371 -1.38 3.10 -5.85
C ALA A 371 0.12 3.36 -5.97
N ARG A 372 0.87 3.09 -4.89
CA ARG A 372 2.33 3.22 -4.84
C ARG A 372 2.95 1.86 -4.56
N PHE A 373 4.02 1.56 -5.31
CA PHE A 373 4.77 0.32 -5.18
C PHE A 373 6.22 0.64 -4.89
N LYS A 374 6.78 -0.08 -3.96
CA LYS A 374 8.22 -0.13 -3.71
C LYS A 374 8.70 -1.50 -4.18
N VAL A 375 9.49 -1.53 -5.23
CA VAL A 375 9.96 -2.75 -5.88
C VAL A 375 11.47 -2.70 -6.01
N SER A 376 12.15 -3.86 -5.89
CA SER A 376 13.58 -3.96 -6.14
C SER A 376 13.94 -3.39 -7.51
N SER A 377 15.02 -2.61 -7.58
CA SER A 377 15.50 -2.04 -8.85
C SER A 377 15.79 -3.15 -9.86
N LEU A 378 16.35 -4.26 -9.42
CA LEU A 378 16.62 -5.44 -10.24
C LEU A 378 15.33 -6.01 -10.88
N ILE A 379 14.26 -6.18 -10.09
CA ILE A 379 12.97 -6.65 -10.61
C ILE A 379 12.38 -5.63 -11.58
N TYR A 380 12.36 -4.34 -11.20
CA TYR A 380 11.80 -3.29 -12.06
C TYR A 380 12.47 -3.27 -13.43
N ASP A 381 13.80 -3.30 -13.47
CA ASP A 381 14.56 -3.24 -14.72
C ASP A 381 14.29 -4.46 -15.62
N ALA A 382 14.09 -5.65 -15.03
CA ALA A 382 13.73 -6.87 -15.77
C ALA A 382 12.33 -6.81 -16.40
N VAL A 383 11.35 -6.15 -15.72
CA VAL A 383 9.95 -6.11 -16.18
C VAL A 383 9.53 -4.77 -16.78
N GLU A 384 10.42 -3.79 -16.87
CA GLU A 384 10.12 -2.44 -17.36
C GLU A 384 9.44 -2.45 -18.74
N ARG A 385 9.94 -3.28 -19.67
CA ARG A 385 9.36 -3.40 -21.01
C ARG A 385 7.92 -3.91 -20.99
N GLN A 386 7.62 -4.83 -20.08
CA GLN A 386 6.29 -5.38 -19.91
C GLN A 386 5.34 -4.30 -19.38
N ILE A 387 5.76 -3.50 -18.39
CA ILE A 387 4.99 -2.37 -17.88
C ILE A 387 4.76 -1.33 -18.96
N LYS A 388 5.82 -0.96 -19.71
CA LYS A 388 5.71 0.00 -20.83
C LYS A 388 4.67 -0.41 -21.89
N GLY A 389 4.48 -1.70 -22.12
CA GLY A 389 3.44 -2.22 -23.00
C GLY A 389 2.00 -1.88 -22.57
N HIS A 390 1.76 -1.64 -21.28
CA HIS A 390 0.45 -1.26 -20.75
C HIS A 390 0.20 0.25 -20.72
N ILE A 391 1.25 1.09 -20.80
CA ILE A 391 1.13 2.56 -20.61
C ILE A 391 0.17 3.20 -21.61
N SER A 392 0.19 2.79 -22.88
CA SER A 392 -0.70 3.33 -23.91
C SER A 392 -2.16 3.06 -23.59
N LYS A 393 -2.49 1.84 -23.12
CA LYS A 393 -3.84 1.46 -22.68
C LYS A 393 -4.26 2.27 -21.46
N TRP A 394 -3.38 2.40 -20.48
CA TRP A 394 -3.65 3.18 -19.27
C TRP A 394 -3.88 4.67 -19.56
N LYS A 395 -3.07 5.27 -20.45
CA LYS A 395 -3.29 6.66 -20.89
C LYS A 395 -4.66 6.86 -21.55
N ALA A 396 -5.12 5.90 -22.37
CA ALA A 396 -6.45 5.95 -22.96
C ALA A 396 -7.58 5.86 -21.92
N GLN A 397 -7.31 5.29 -20.74
CA GLN A 397 -8.21 5.19 -19.61
C GLN A 397 -8.01 6.32 -18.57
N TYR A 398 -7.28 7.39 -18.91
CA TYR A 398 -6.95 8.50 -18.02
C TYR A 398 -6.18 8.09 -16.75
N LEU A 399 -5.39 6.99 -16.85
CA LEU A 399 -4.47 6.59 -15.80
C LEU A 399 -3.07 7.14 -16.07
N HIS A 400 -2.46 7.67 -15.02
CA HIS A 400 -1.10 8.19 -15.03
C HIS A 400 -0.17 7.24 -14.30
N PHE A 401 0.77 6.65 -15.05
CA PHE A 401 1.84 5.82 -14.50
C PHE A 401 3.13 6.64 -14.43
N THR A 402 3.77 6.64 -13.27
CA THR A 402 5.04 7.33 -13.03
C THR A 402 5.99 6.38 -12.32
N ALA A 403 7.17 6.15 -12.91
CA ALA A 403 8.30 5.54 -12.23
C ALA A 403 9.27 6.65 -11.82
N TYR A 404 9.58 6.75 -10.54
CA TYR A 404 10.52 7.74 -10.05
C TYR A 404 11.95 7.31 -10.37
N GLU A 405 12.77 8.27 -10.76
CA GLU A 405 14.18 8.03 -10.99
C GLU A 405 14.89 7.61 -9.70
N GLN A 406 15.95 6.83 -9.85
CA GLN A 406 16.77 6.43 -8.73
C GLN A 406 17.39 7.66 -8.07
N SER A 407 17.27 7.77 -6.75
CA SER A 407 17.97 8.80 -5.97
C SER A 407 19.49 8.57 -5.98
N GLN A 408 20.26 9.63 -5.86
CA GLN A 408 21.70 9.49 -5.59
C GLN A 408 21.94 9.69 -4.08
N PRO A 409 22.58 8.74 -3.38
CA PRO A 409 23.10 7.45 -3.85
C PRO A 409 21.97 6.47 -4.25
N PRO A 410 22.25 5.51 -5.15
CA PRO A 410 21.24 4.57 -5.65
C PRO A 410 20.71 3.71 -4.51
N LYS A 411 19.38 3.65 -4.43
CA LYS A 411 18.68 2.79 -3.48
C LYS A 411 18.45 1.41 -4.10
N TRP A 412 18.33 0.38 -3.28
CA TRP A 412 18.03 -0.98 -3.74
C TRP A 412 16.65 -1.10 -4.42
N TYR A 413 15.76 -0.10 -4.27
CA TYR A 413 14.39 -0.10 -4.79
C TYR A 413 14.09 1.13 -5.65
N ARG A 414 13.07 0.96 -6.51
CA ARG A 414 12.37 2.04 -7.19
C ARG A 414 10.97 2.21 -6.64
N THR A 415 10.50 3.44 -6.61
CA THR A 415 9.11 3.75 -6.31
C THR A 415 8.35 3.94 -7.62
N VAL A 416 7.22 3.26 -7.74
CA VAL A 416 6.32 3.34 -8.87
C VAL A 416 4.96 3.82 -8.39
N LYS A 417 4.31 4.70 -9.15
CA LYS A 417 3.05 5.33 -8.81
C LYS A 417 2.07 5.20 -9.96
N LEU A 418 0.85 4.80 -9.64
CA LEU A 418 -0.30 4.76 -10.54
C LEU A 418 -1.38 5.67 -9.98
N GLU A 419 -1.89 6.62 -10.77
CA GLU A 419 -2.95 7.55 -10.37
C GLU A 419 -4.07 7.58 -11.41
N GLY A 420 -5.31 7.74 -10.95
CA GLY A 420 -6.49 7.92 -11.80
C GLY A 420 -7.69 8.40 -11.01
N GLU A 421 -8.71 8.86 -11.72
CA GLU A 421 -9.94 9.39 -11.13
C GLU A 421 -11.05 8.32 -10.97
N ASP A 422 -10.94 7.20 -11.67
CA ASP A 422 -11.85 6.06 -11.53
C ASP A 422 -11.23 4.93 -10.71
N SER A 423 -11.89 4.57 -9.61
CA SER A 423 -11.42 3.55 -8.67
C SER A 423 -11.26 2.16 -9.29
N LYS A 424 -12.16 1.80 -10.22
CA LYS A 424 -12.18 0.47 -10.85
C LYS A 424 -11.00 0.29 -11.79
N THR A 425 -10.76 1.26 -12.66
CA THR A 425 -9.62 1.23 -13.60
C THR A 425 -8.28 1.28 -12.87
N VAL A 426 -8.18 2.06 -11.78
CA VAL A 426 -6.98 2.06 -10.92
C VAL A 426 -6.78 0.70 -10.26
N ALA A 427 -7.85 0.06 -9.75
CA ALA A 427 -7.76 -1.26 -9.13
C ALA A 427 -7.35 -2.34 -10.14
N GLU A 428 -7.89 -2.33 -11.34
CA GLU A 428 -7.52 -3.26 -12.42
C GLU A 428 -6.05 -3.09 -12.82
N ALA A 429 -5.61 -1.86 -13.06
CA ALA A 429 -4.22 -1.58 -13.43
C ALA A 429 -3.25 -1.91 -12.29
N LYS A 430 -3.64 -1.67 -11.03
CA LYS A 430 -2.92 -2.08 -9.84
C LYS A 430 -2.72 -3.59 -9.81
N ASN A 431 -3.77 -4.38 -10.06
CA ASN A 431 -3.68 -5.84 -10.07
C ASN A 431 -2.72 -6.33 -11.16
N VAL A 432 -2.74 -5.71 -12.34
CA VAL A 432 -1.79 -6.01 -13.42
C VAL A 432 -0.35 -5.75 -12.97
N ILE A 433 -0.08 -4.58 -12.36
CA ILE A 433 1.26 -4.24 -11.87
C ILE A 433 1.69 -5.18 -10.74
N SER A 434 0.78 -5.50 -9.81
CA SER A 434 1.04 -6.44 -8.72
C SER A 434 1.40 -7.82 -9.25
N GLY A 435 0.67 -8.31 -10.26
CA GLY A 435 0.97 -9.59 -10.93
C GLY A 435 2.34 -9.58 -11.61
N ILE A 436 2.70 -8.49 -12.29
CA ILE A 436 4.03 -8.34 -12.92
C ILE A 436 5.14 -8.35 -11.86
N PHE A 437 4.95 -7.65 -10.73
CA PHE A 437 5.93 -7.60 -9.64
C PHE A 437 5.96 -8.87 -8.78
N ALA A 438 4.90 -9.68 -8.79
CA ALA A 438 4.90 -11.00 -8.16
C ALA A 438 5.77 -12.00 -8.93
N GLY A 439 5.96 -11.78 -10.24
CA GLY A 439 6.71 -12.68 -11.11
C GLY A 439 5.98 -13.99 -11.40
N ILE A 440 6.63 -14.86 -12.12
CA ILE A 440 6.12 -16.19 -12.51
C ILE A 440 6.77 -17.23 -11.59
N VAL A 441 5.96 -18.04 -10.93
CA VAL A 441 6.48 -19.19 -10.16
C VAL A 441 6.88 -20.29 -11.16
N ALA A 442 8.15 -20.69 -11.11
CA ALA A 442 8.65 -21.78 -11.96
C ALA A 442 8.04 -23.11 -11.49
N LYS A 443 7.40 -23.83 -12.43
CA LYS A 443 6.70 -25.10 -12.16
C LYS A 443 7.07 -26.16 -13.18
N GLU A 444 7.00 -27.41 -12.78
CA GLU A 444 7.01 -28.56 -13.68
C GLU A 444 5.69 -29.33 -13.50
N GLY A 445 4.80 -29.22 -14.49
CA GLY A 445 3.41 -29.66 -14.31
C GLY A 445 2.69 -28.88 -13.22
N SER A 446 2.20 -29.57 -12.19
CA SER A 446 1.54 -28.97 -11.03
C SER A 446 2.48 -28.59 -9.89
N SER A 447 3.71 -29.15 -9.88
CA SER A 447 4.68 -28.96 -8.78
C SER A 447 5.61 -27.78 -9.01
N ASN A 448 6.09 -27.16 -7.92
CA ASN A 448 7.06 -26.07 -8.01
C ASN A 448 8.45 -26.65 -8.37
N LEU A 449 9.15 -26.00 -9.29
CA LEU A 449 10.56 -26.29 -9.54
C LEU A 449 11.37 -25.84 -8.35
N TRP A 450 11.77 -26.81 -7.52
CA TRP A 450 12.55 -26.54 -6.33
C TRP A 450 13.49 -27.70 -6.00
N HIS A 451 14.69 -27.38 -5.56
CA HIS A 451 15.66 -28.35 -5.04
C HIS A 451 16.20 -27.87 -3.69
N PRO A 452 16.39 -28.76 -2.68
CA PRO A 452 16.87 -28.35 -1.36
C PRO A 452 18.20 -27.58 -1.38
N SER A 453 19.08 -27.84 -2.33
CA SER A 453 20.36 -27.13 -2.50
C SER A 453 20.18 -25.63 -2.83
N LEU A 454 18.99 -25.20 -3.25
CA LEU A 454 18.66 -23.78 -3.46
C LEU A 454 18.48 -22.98 -2.17
N ARG A 455 18.44 -23.66 -1.02
CA ARG A 455 18.44 -23.00 0.30
C ARG A 455 19.76 -22.39 0.68
N GLY A 456 20.85 -22.89 0.06
CA GLY A 456 22.22 -22.38 0.25
C GLY A 456 22.79 -21.76 -1.03
N ASN A 457 24.00 -21.27 -0.95
CA ASN A 457 24.74 -20.65 -2.06
C ASN A 457 25.69 -21.66 -2.73
N GLY A 458 25.17 -22.84 -3.13
CA GLY A 458 25.94 -23.91 -3.77
C GLY A 458 26.01 -23.80 -5.29
N GLU A 459 26.50 -24.88 -5.93
CA GLU A 459 26.71 -25.00 -7.37
C GLU A 459 25.45 -24.62 -8.20
N ILE A 460 24.24 -25.03 -7.73
CA ILE A 460 22.99 -24.70 -8.41
C ILE A 460 22.75 -23.18 -8.43
N SER A 461 23.01 -22.51 -7.30
CA SER A 461 22.84 -21.06 -7.21
C SER A 461 23.78 -20.34 -8.17
N SER A 462 25.02 -20.81 -8.30
CA SER A 462 25.99 -20.28 -9.29
C SER A 462 25.51 -20.51 -10.73
N LYS A 463 24.98 -21.68 -11.06
CA LYS A 463 24.40 -21.99 -12.39
C LYS A 463 23.19 -21.10 -12.70
N LEU A 464 22.32 -20.88 -11.71
CA LEU A 464 21.17 -19.97 -11.87
C LEU A 464 21.60 -18.51 -12.06
N ALA A 465 22.65 -18.06 -11.35
CA ALA A 465 23.21 -16.71 -11.55
C ALA A 465 23.80 -16.54 -12.95
N GLN A 466 24.51 -17.55 -13.47
CA GLN A 466 24.99 -17.54 -14.86
C GLN A 466 23.83 -17.49 -15.87
N LEU A 467 22.80 -18.32 -15.66
CA LEU A 467 21.59 -18.34 -16.50
C LEU A 467 20.87 -16.98 -16.50
N GLN A 468 20.80 -16.33 -15.34
CA GLN A 468 20.25 -14.99 -15.20
C GLN A 468 21.05 -13.96 -16.02
N GLN A 469 22.39 -14.00 -15.96
CA GLN A 469 23.25 -13.11 -16.75
C GLN A 469 23.10 -13.32 -18.25
N GLN A 470 23.00 -14.59 -18.70
CA GLN A 470 22.87 -14.94 -20.13
C GLN A 470 21.50 -14.54 -20.71
N THR A 471 20.43 -14.73 -19.94
CA THR A 471 19.06 -14.57 -20.44
C THR A 471 18.46 -13.20 -20.13
N GLY A 472 19.00 -12.47 -19.13
CA GLY A 472 18.43 -11.24 -18.61
C GLY A 472 17.09 -11.44 -17.89
N VAL A 473 16.75 -12.70 -17.52
CA VAL A 473 15.61 -13.03 -16.66
C VAL A 473 16.11 -13.07 -15.24
N VAL A 474 15.47 -12.31 -14.36
CA VAL A 474 15.82 -12.34 -12.93
C VAL A 474 15.19 -13.58 -12.29
N ILE A 475 16.02 -14.36 -11.59
CA ILE A 475 15.64 -15.61 -10.94
C ILE A 475 15.83 -15.44 -9.44
N LEU A 476 14.72 -15.38 -8.68
CA LEU A 476 14.77 -15.20 -7.22
C LEU A 476 14.22 -16.42 -6.48
N PRO A 477 15.04 -17.09 -5.63
CA PRO A 477 14.57 -18.18 -4.80
C PRO A 477 13.80 -17.65 -3.59
N ASN A 478 12.53 -18.00 -3.47
CA ASN A 478 11.78 -17.83 -2.21
C ASN A 478 12.00 -19.08 -1.36
N LYS A 479 12.95 -18.99 -0.43
CA LYS A 479 13.38 -20.10 0.42
C LYS A 479 12.29 -20.52 1.42
N ALA A 480 11.44 -19.58 1.85
CA ALA A 480 10.35 -19.85 2.78
C ALA A 480 9.24 -20.69 2.13
N LYS A 481 8.88 -20.39 0.87
CA LYS A 481 7.84 -21.11 0.13
C LYS A 481 8.38 -22.24 -0.74
N SER A 482 9.69 -22.47 -0.77
CA SER A 482 10.35 -23.44 -1.65
C SER A 482 9.93 -23.24 -3.13
N GLN A 483 10.09 -22.02 -3.64
CA GLN A 483 9.68 -21.62 -4.98
C GLN A 483 10.78 -20.79 -5.66
N LEU A 484 10.90 -20.93 -6.98
CA LEU A 484 11.68 -20.00 -7.80
C LEU A 484 10.72 -19.01 -8.49
N ARG A 485 10.99 -17.72 -8.36
CA ARG A 485 10.25 -16.66 -9.05
C ARG A 485 11.07 -16.12 -10.20
N LEU A 486 10.46 -16.02 -11.38
CA LEU A 486 11.07 -15.54 -12.60
C LEU A 486 10.48 -14.19 -12.98
N PHE A 487 11.35 -13.23 -13.32
CA PHE A 487 10.94 -11.89 -13.73
C PHE A 487 11.57 -11.55 -15.08
N GLY A 488 10.74 -11.20 -16.04
CA GLY A 488 11.15 -10.90 -17.41
C GLY A 488 10.05 -11.15 -18.42
N PRO A 489 10.33 -11.04 -19.72
CA PRO A 489 9.36 -11.34 -20.77
C PRO A 489 8.89 -12.80 -20.71
N LEU A 490 7.58 -13.03 -20.82
CA LEU A 490 6.93 -14.35 -20.64
C LEU A 490 7.65 -15.47 -21.39
N LYS A 491 7.88 -15.30 -22.69
CA LYS A 491 8.56 -16.31 -23.54
C LYS A 491 9.97 -16.67 -23.03
N ARG A 492 10.70 -15.67 -22.49
CA ARG A 492 12.04 -15.93 -21.92
C ARG A 492 11.93 -16.66 -20.58
N CYS A 493 10.94 -16.32 -19.77
CA CYS A 493 10.70 -17.02 -18.51
C CYS A 493 10.36 -18.50 -18.75
N GLU A 494 9.56 -18.81 -19.79
CA GLU A 494 9.25 -20.18 -20.19
C GLU A 494 10.51 -20.95 -20.63
N GLN A 495 11.38 -20.34 -21.43
CA GLN A 495 12.67 -20.93 -21.84
C GLN A 495 13.58 -21.18 -20.64
N VAL A 496 13.71 -20.17 -19.76
CA VAL A 496 14.51 -20.28 -18.53
C VAL A 496 13.97 -21.37 -17.62
N GLN A 497 12.64 -21.49 -17.50
CA GLN A 497 11.99 -22.53 -16.72
C GLN A 497 12.35 -23.94 -17.23
N ALA A 498 12.35 -24.17 -18.54
CA ALA A 498 12.77 -25.42 -19.14
C ALA A 498 14.24 -25.74 -18.83
N THR A 499 15.14 -24.75 -19.00
CA THR A 499 16.57 -24.90 -18.67
C THR A 499 16.79 -25.18 -17.17
N ILE A 500 16.04 -24.52 -16.28
CA ILE A 500 16.10 -24.79 -14.82
C ILE A 500 15.68 -26.25 -14.56
N SER A 501 14.61 -26.74 -15.20
CA SER A 501 14.18 -28.13 -15.04
C SER A 501 15.29 -29.12 -15.45
N GLU A 502 16.00 -28.83 -16.56
CA GLU A 502 17.15 -29.65 -16.99
C GLU A 502 18.30 -29.59 -16.00
N ILE A 503 18.68 -28.40 -15.52
CA ILE A 503 19.73 -28.22 -14.50
C ILE A 503 19.41 -29.01 -13.22
N LEU A 504 18.16 -29.01 -12.78
CA LEU A 504 17.74 -29.73 -11.58
C LEU A 504 17.69 -31.25 -11.81
N LYS A 505 17.38 -31.75 -13.02
CA LYS A 505 17.37 -33.15 -13.39
C LYS A 505 18.78 -33.72 -13.59
N ASP A 506 19.71 -32.94 -14.12
CA ASP A 506 21.08 -33.37 -14.40
C ASP A 506 21.95 -33.48 -13.14
N GLN A 507 21.43 -33.05 -11.99
CA GLN A 507 22.12 -33.14 -10.71
C GLN A 507 22.14 -34.60 -10.16
N ARG A 508 22.92 -35.42 -10.79
CA ARG A 508 23.34 -36.72 -10.25
C ARG A 508 24.40 -36.61 -9.15
N SER A 509 24.78 -35.43 -8.73
CA SER A 509 25.67 -35.20 -7.59
C SER A 509 24.96 -35.63 -6.32
N VAL A 510 25.49 -36.61 -5.64
CA VAL A 510 24.98 -37.08 -4.35
C VAL A 510 25.13 -35.93 -3.35
N ASN A 511 24.00 -35.48 -2.81
CA ASN A 511 23.99 -34.47 -1.76
C ASN A 511 24.06 -35.18 -0.40
N PHE A 512 25.11 -34.94 0.33
CA PHE A 512 25.25 -35.43 1.69
C PHE A 512 24.80 -34.34 2.65
N THR A 513 23.98 -34.69 3.63
CA THR A 513 23.43 -33.72 4.59
C THR A 513 24.01 -34.02 5.97
N ILE A 514 24.54 -32.99 6.63
CA ILE A 514 25.02 -33.01 7.99
C ILE A 514 24.08 -32.19 8.85
N GLU A 515 23.34 -32.82 9.74
CA GLU A 515 22.49 -32.15 10.70
C GLU A 515 23.35 -31.45 11.77
N LEU A 516 22.97 -30.22 12.09
CA LEU A 516 23.67 -29.40 13.07
C LEU A 516 22.83 -29.36 14.36
N ASP A 517 23.42 -29.91 15.44
CA ASP A 517 22.98 -29.60 16.79
C ASP A 517 23.38 -28.17 17.18
N GLU A 518 22.98 -27.69 18.34
CA GLU A 518 23.25 -26.31 18.77
C GLU A 518 24.75 -26.01 18.82
N GLU A 519 25.58 -26.96 19.22
CA GLU A 519 27.02 -26.77 19.33
C GLU A 519 27.70 -26.72 17.95
N LYS A 520 27.36 -27.61 17.03
CA LYS A 520 27.85 -27.58 15.65
C LYS A 520 27.32 -26.40 14.87
N PHE A 521 26.08 -26.01 15.17
CA PHE A 521 25.51 -24.80 14.57
C PHE A 521 26.23 -23.54 15.06
N LEU A 522 26.53 -23.46 16.36
CA LEU A 522 27.32 -22.36 16.89
C LEU A 522 28.73 -22.34 16.27
N TRP A 523 29.37 -23.50 16.12
CA TRP A 523 30.66 -23.62 15.43
C TRP A 523 30.57 -23.13 13.97
N ALA A 524 29.57 -23.56 13.22
CA ALA A 524 29.37 -23.11 11.84
C ALA A 524 29.26 -21.61 11.75
N ARG A 525 28.52 -20.99 12.68
CA ARG A 525 28.29 -19.56 12.82
C ARG A 525 29.58 -18.78 13.16
N LEU A 526 30.44 -19.32 14.00
CA LEU A 526 31.68 -18.68 14.45
C LEU A 526 32.84 -18.85 13.43
N GLY A 527 32.54 -19.01 12.15
CA GLY A 527 33.49 -19.09 11.05
C GLY A 527 33.75 -20.50 10.55
N GLY A 528 33.17 -21.53 11.17
CA GLY A 528 33.33 -22.93 10.75
C GLY A 528 32.80 -23.20 9.36
N TYR A 529 31.67 -22.54 8.97
CA TYR A 529 31.13 -22.61 7.61
C TYR A 529 32.08 -22.00 6.58
N LYS A 530 32.65 -20.80 6.85
CA LYS A 530 33.62 -20.17 5.96
C LYS A 530 34.86 -21.08 5.76
N LYS A 531 35.29 -21.75 6.82
CA LYS A 531 36.40 -22.69 6.75
C LYS A 531 36.10 -23.91 5.90
N LEU A 532 34.89 -24.49 6.01
CA LEU A 532 34.43 -25.55 5.14
C LEU A 532 34.36 -25.10 3.67
N ALA A 533 33.87 -23.90 3.43
CA ALA A 533 33.79 -23.34 2.08
C ALA A 533 35.16 -23.11 1.45
N VAL A 534 36.17 -22.74 2.24
CA VAL A 534 37.55 -22.58 1.77
C VAL A 534 38.18 -23.93 1.44
N GLU A 535 38.00 -24.94 2.28
CA GLU A 535 38.63 -26.26 2.14
C GLU A 535 37.98 -27.16 1.04
N LEU A 536 36.64 -27.07 0.89
CA LEU A 536 35.88 -27.94 -0.03
C LEU A 536 35.49 -27.23 -1.33
N GLY A 537 35.67 -25.89 -1.38
CA GLY A 537 35.14 -25.01 -2.42
C GLY A 537 33.76 -24.45 -2.06
N PRO A 538 33.57 -23.16 -2.25
CA PRO A 538 32.31 -22.47 -1.89
C PRO A 538 31.08 -23.04 -2.62
N GLU A 539 31.28 -23.60 -3.81
CA GLU A 539 30.21 -24.21 -4.61
C GLU A 539 29.80 -25.62 -4.09
N SER A 540 30.65 -26.27 -3.32
CA SER A 540 30.42 -27.64 -2.80
C SER A 540 29.74 -27.69 -1.43
N VAL A 541 29.60 -26.51 -0.76
CA VAL A 541 29.07 -26.43 0.61
C VAL A 541 27.94 -25.44 0.64
N SER A 542 26.79 -25.84 1.16
CA SER A 542 25.68 -24.93 1.40
C SER A 542 25.11 -25.11 2.80
N LEU A 543 24.70 -24.02 3.43
CA LEU A 543 24.13 -24.00 4.77
C LEU A 543 22.62 -23.74 4.69
N ASP A 544 21.84 -24.69 5.18
CA ASP A 544 20.40 -24.58 5.31
C ASP A 544 20.01 -24.16 6.73
N VAL A 545 19.73 -22.88 6.91
CA VAL A 545 19.32 -22.31 8.21
C VAL A 545 17.80 -22.24 8.36
N VAL A 546 17.05 -22.53 7.30
CA VAL A 546 15.58 -22.48 7.28
C VAL A 546 14.96 -23.77 7.78
N SER A 547 15.56 -24.91 7.44
CA SER A 547 15.08 -26.22 7.90
C SER A 547 15.32 -26.44 9.39
N LYS A 548 14.49 -27.26 9.99
CA LYS A 548 14.69 -27.79 11.35
C LYS A 548 14.76 -29.32 11.28
N PRO A 549 15.86 -29.95 11.72
CA PRO A 549 17.11 -29.36 12.22
C PRO A 549 17.85 -28.56 11.12
N LYS A 550 18.68 -27.60 11.53
CA LYS A 550 19.57 -26.86 10.62
C LYS A 550 20.64 -27.80 10.10
N ARG A 551 21.12 -27.61 8.87
CA ARG A 551 22.01 -28.58 8.24
C ARG A 551 22.99 -27.92 7.25
N ILE A 552 24.13 -28.57 7.10
CA ILE A 552 25.11 -28.31 6.04
C ILE A 552 24.89 -29.38 4.96
N ILE A 553 24.76 -28.92 3.71
CA ILE A 553 24.61 -29.77 2.54
C ILE A 553 25.94 -29.73 1.80
N ILE A 554 26.54 -30.90 1.61
CA ILE A 554 27.78 -31.10 0.85
C ILE A 554 27.41 -31.70 -0.51
N THR A 555 27.70 -30.98 -1.57
CA THR A 555 27.49 -31.44 -2.94
C THR A 555 28.79 -31.99 -3.49
N GLY A 556 28.78 -33.27 -3.91
CA GLY A 556 29.96 -33.90 -4.52
C GLY A 556 30.19 -35.31 -4.09
N THR A 557 31.47 -35.71 -3.94
CA THR A 557 31.87 -37.08 -3.63
C THR A 557 31.83 -37.36 -2.13
N GLU A 558 31.70 -38.67 -1.77
CA GLU A 558 31.77 -39.15 -0.39
C GLU A 558 33.07 -38.71 0.31
N THR A 559 34.15 -38.57 -0.44
CA THR A 559 35.42 -38.03 0.09
C THR A 559 35.26 -36.59 0.60
N LYS A 560 34.59 -35.72 -0.10
CA LYS A 560 34.30 -34.36 0.38
C LYS A 560 33.42 -34.37 1.63
N TYR A 561 32.43 -35.26 1.70
CA TYR A 561 31.59 -35.42 2.88
C TYR A 561 32.40 -35.86 4.11
N ASN A 562 33.29 -36.86 3.95
CA ASN A 562 34.13 -37.32 5.02
C ASN A 562 35.14 -36.24 5.50
N VAL A 563 35.68 -35.44 4.59
CA VAL A 563 36.50 -34.28 4.95
C VAL A 563 35.66 -33.24 5.74
N ALA A 564 34.43 -32.95 5.30
CA ALA A 564 33.54 -32.07 6.04
C ALA A 564 33.26 -32.56 7.46
N LEU A 565 32.92 -33.84 7.61
CA LEU A 565 32.74 -34.48 8.93
C LEU A 565 33.97 -34.39 9.82
N SER A 566 35.17 -34.63 9.27
CA SER A 566 36.41 -34.51 10.02
C SER A 566 36.66 -33.09 10.51
N ILE A 567 36.35 -32.10 9.71
CA ILE A 567 36.47 -30.67 10.07
C ILE A 567 35.47 -30.29 11.16
N ILE A 568 34.23 -30.71 11.03
CA ILE A 568 33.15 -30.44 11.99
C ILE A 568 33.43 -31.10 13.34
N ASN A 569 33.78 -32.41 13.33
CA ASN A 569 34.00 -33.19 14.54
C ASN A 569 35.37 -32.93 15.19
N GLY A 570 36.38 -32.49 14.42
CA GLY A 570 37.73 -32.32 14.92
C GLY A 570 38.01 -30.99 15.66
N LYS A 571 37.08 -30.00 15.69
CA LYS A 571 37.40 -28.66 16.19
C LYS A 571 36.25 -27.93 16.89
N VAL A 572 35.62 -28.52 17.84
CA VAL A 572 34.76 -27.82 18.81
C VAL A 572 35.57 -26.88 19.75
N ARG A 573 36.88 -26.77 19.58
CA ARG A 573 37.78 -26.06 20.49
C ARG A 573 38.63 -24.99 19.83
N GLN A 574 38.04 -24.00 19.10
CA GLN A 574 38.76 -22.73 18.88
C GLN A 574 37.76 -21.59 18.71
N ASN A 575 37.71 -20.71 19.72
CA ASN A 575 37.05 -19.43 19.71
C ASN A 575 37.68 -18.54 18.65
N SER A 576 37.11 -18.43 17.48
CA SER A 576 37.40 -17.32 16.57
C SER A 576 36.47 -16.18 16.91
N LYS A 577 37.03 -15.04 17.27
CA LYS A 577 36.26 -13.77 17.47
C LYS A 577 35.59 -13.36 16.17
N PRO A 578 34.37 -12.82 16.20
CA PRO A 578 33.74 -12.24 15.02
C PRO A 578 34.59 -11.10 14.47
N ASP A 579 34.55 -10.95 13.14
CA ASP A 579 35.28 -9.92 12.42
C ASP A 579 34.81 -8.51 12.87
N PRO A 580 35.69 -7.62 13.32
CA PRO A 580 35.29 -6.33 13.92
C PRO A 580 34.70 -5.32 12.92
N ASN A 581 34.67 -5.60 11.61
CA ASN A 581 34.20 -4.66 10.58
C ASN A 581 32.72 -4.82 10.21
N GLY A 582 31.95 -5.77 10.78
CA GLY A 582 30.49 -5.76 10.70
C GLY A 582 29.87 -5.82 9.29
N GLN A 583 30.60 -6.22 8.27
CA GLN A 583 30.11 -6.28 6.88
C GLN A 583 29.47 -7.62 6.52
N ASP A 584 29.60 -8.62 7.37
CA ASP A 584 29.01 -9.94 7.15
C ASP A 584 27.52 -9.96 7.47
N CYS A 585 26.74 -10.62 6.63
CA CYS A 585 25.32 -10.81 6.84
C CYS A 585 25.03 -11.66 8.09
N ALA A 586 24.18 -11.16 8.98
CA ALA A 586 23.81 -11.85 10.21
C ALA A 586 23.06 -13.19 9.99
N THR A 587 22.59 -13.47 8.78
CA THR A 587 21.85 -14.70 8.44
C THR A 587 22.71 -15.71 7.70
N CYS A 588 23.41 -15.34 6.62
CA CYS A 588 24.22 -16.28 5.82
C CYS A 588 25.70 -16.28 6.18
N TRP A 589 26.15 -15.32 6.98
CA TRP A 589 27.54 -15.13 7.46
C TRP A 589 28.60 -15.02 6.36
N THR A 590 28.17 -14.60 5.20
CA THR A 590 29.04 -14.18 4.10
C THR A 590 28.99 -12.67 3.98
N GLU A 591 29.91 -12.07 3.23
CA GLU A 591 29.83 -10.66 2.87
C GLU A 591 28.43 -10.32 2.34
N ALA A 592 27.85 -9.24 2.83
CA ALA A 592 26.43 -8.94 2.57
C ALA A 592 26.23 -8.43 1.14
N GLU A 593 25.45 -9.14 0.35
CA GLU A 593 24.98 -8.71 -0.97
C GLU A 593 23.83 -7.69 -0.83
N ASN A 594 23.96 -6.51 -1.47
CA ASN A 594 23.02 -5.40 -1.31
C ASN A 594 22.73 -5.11 0.18
N PRO A 595 23.76 -4.74 0.95
CA PRO A 595 23.69 -4.69 2.40
C PRO A 595 22.63 -3.72 2.89
N ILE A 596 21.84 -4.16 3.86
CA ILE A 596 20.95 -3.33 4.67
C ILE A 596 21.41 -3.40 6.12
N GLN A 597 21.19 -2.31 6.85
CA GLN A 597 21.53 -2.23 8.27
C GLN A 597 20.30 -1.95 9.10
N THR A 598 20.09 -2.76 10.12
CA THR A 598 19.01 -2.57 11.10
C THR A 598 19.36 -1.46 12.10
N HIS A 599 18.36 -0.90 12.80
CA HIS A 599 18.57 0.14 13.80
C HIS A 599 19.48 -0.32 14.96
N CYS A 600 19.56 -1.63 15.25
CA CYS A 600 20.50 -2.20 16.22
C CYS A 600 21.91 -2.44 15.65
N GLY A 601 22.18 -1.98 14.42
CA GLY A 601 23.52 -1.98 13.81
C GLY A 601 23.92 -3.22 13.05
N HIS A 602 23.07 -4.25 12.98
CA HIS A 602 23.38 -5.52 12.31
C HIS A 602 23.14 -5.46 10.80
N THR A 603 24.05 -6.04 10.02
CA THR A 603 24.00 -6.06 8.57
C THR A 603 23.39 -7.34 8.03
N TYR A 604 22.61 -7.26 6.97
CA TYR A 604 21.97 -8.36 6.26
C TYR A 604 22.09 -8.19 4.76
N CYS A 605 22.17 -9.30 4.02
CA CYS A 605 21.79 -9.26 2.60
C CYS A 605 20.31 -8.89 2.50
N LEU A 606 19.91 -8.16 1.49
CA LEU A 606 18.51 -7.81 1.25
C LEU A 606 17.61 -9.08 1.18
N ASP A 607 18.03 -10.08 0.40
CA ASP A 607 17.29 -11.33 0.24
C ASP A 607 17.25 -12.16 1.53
N CYS A 608 18.34 -12.17 2.30
CA CYS A 608 18.39 -12.86 3.59
C CYS A 608 17.44 -12.24 4.60
N PHE A 609 17.35 -10.90 4.61
CA PHE A 609 16.43 -10.17 5.47
C PHE A 609 14.96 -10.44 5.08
N GLU A 610 14.62 -10.37 3.79
CA GLU A 610 13.29 -10.68 3.29
C GLU A 610 12.88 -12.12 3.63
N ASN A 611 13.77 -13.10 3.37
CA ASN A 611 13.50 -14.49 3.71
C ASN A 611 13.37 -14.73 5.24
N MET A 612 14.17 -14.05 6.07
CA MET A 612 14.04 -14.10 7.53
C MET A 612 12.66 -13.61 7.97
N CYS A 613 12.23 -12.44 7.47
CA CYS A 613 10.93 -11.88 7.81
C CYS A 613 9.77 -12.77 7.36
N LEU A 614 9.83 -13.34 6.15
CA LEU A 614 8.77 -14.20 5.61
C LEU A 614 8.77 -15.63 6.21
N SER A 615 9.85 -16.08 6.81
CA SER A 615 9.89 -17.38 7.47
C SER A 615 9.41 -17.37 8.93
N ALA A 616 9.47 -16.22 9.60
CA ALA A 616 9.08 -16.09 11.00
C ALA A 616 7.59 -16.44 11.28
N PRO A 617 6.62 -16.07 10.43
CA PRO A 617 5.20 -16.41 10.64
C PRO A 617 4.88 -17.92 10.56
N THR A 618 5.78 -18.72 10.09
CA THR A 618 5.59 -20.20 10.03
C THR A 618 5.88 -20.91 11.34
N GLN A 619 6.38 -20.19 12.35
CA GLN A 619 6.64 -20.73 13.67
C GLN A 619 5.34 -20.84 14.49
N ASP A 620 5.34 -21.73 15.48
CA ASP A 620 4.17 -22.04 16.33
C ASP A 620 3.93 -21.04 17.46
N SER A 621 4.50 -19.86 17.36
CA SER A 621 4.39 -18.77 18.33
C SER A 621 3.78 -17.52 17.69
N ALA A 622 3.37 -16.59 18.53
CA ALA A 622 2.97 -15.26 18.07
C ALA A 622 4.09 -14.64 17.23
N VAL A 623 3.72 -14.09 16.09
CA VAL A 623 4.69 -13.50 15.16
C VAL A 623 5.27 -12.23 15.76
N GLU A 624 6.59 -12.21 15.87
CA GLU A 624 7.34 -11.04 16.27
C GLU A 624 8.71 -11.09 15.59
N ILE A 625 8.87 -10.24 14.59
CA ILE A 625 10.13 -10.20 13.82
C ILE A 625 11.22 -9.60 14.67
N ARG A 626 12.25 -10.38 14.94
CA ARG A 626 13.40 -10.01 15.77
C ARG A 626 14.71 -10.07 14.98
N CYS A 627 15.64 -9.22 15.36
CA CYS A 627 17.00 -9.26 14.85
C CYS A 627 17.71 -10.54 15.32
N VAL A 628 18.33 -11.25 14.37
CA VAL A 628 19.13 -12.46 14.66
C VAL A 628 20.64 -12.17 14.70
N GLY A 629 21.02 -10.88 14.75
CA GLY A 629 22.41 -10.48 14.89
C GLY A 629 23.06 -10.98 16.17
N ASP A 630 24.36 -10.78 16.30
CA ASP A 630 25.19 -11.27 17.40
C ASP A 630 24.96 -12.74 17.68
N SER A 631 24.84 -13.48 16.58
CA SER A 631 24.64 -14.92 16.73
C SER A 631 23.27 -15.30 17.33
N GLY A 632 22.25 -14.44 17.14
CA GLY A 632 20.90 -14.61 17.69
C GLY A 632 20.74 -14.06 19.11
N SER A 633 21.78 -13.44 19.68
CA SER A 633 21.72 -12.84 21.02
C SER A 633 21.15 -11.42 21.02
N CYS A 634 21.18 -10.69 19.89
CA CYS A 634 20.62 -9.33 19.79
C CYS A 634 19.14 -9.28 20.15
N ASN A 635 18.34 -10.14 19.55
CA ASN A 635 16.90 -10.34 19.84
C ASN A 635 16.05 -9.05 19.90
N THR A 636 16.54 -7.94 19.32
CA THR A 636 15.80 -6.67 19.23
C THR A 636 14.61 -6.80 18.29
N VAL A 637 13.43 -6.40 18.73
CA VAL A 637 12.22 -6.39 17.90
C VAL A 637 12.35 -5.33 16.81
N LEU A 638 12.05 -5.68 15.57
CA LEU A 638 12.11 -4.76 14.44
C LEU A 638 10.79 -4.00 14.34
N ASP A 639 10.84 -2.68 14.37
CA ASP A 639 9.65 -1.84 14.29
C ASP A 639 9.06 -1.80 12.88
N ILE A 640 7.79 -1.43 12.77
CA ILE A 640 7.07 -1.36 11.49
C ILE A 640 7.75 -0.43 10.47
N PRO A 641 8.20 0.78 10.84
CA PRO A 641 8.91 1.66 9.92
C PRO A 641 10.16 1.01 9.31
N GLN A 642 10.93 0.29 10.10
CA GLN A 642 12.13 -0.40 9.66
C GLN A 642 11.81 -1.56 8.71
N LEU A 643 10.77 -2.34 9.02
CA LEU A 643 10.30 -3.39 8.11
C LEU A 643 9.81 -2.80 6.78
N GLN A 644 9.13 -1.65 6.80
CA GLN A 644 8.72 -0.94 5.58
C GLN A 644 9.91 -0.35 4.81
N GLU A 645 10.97 0.04 5.49
CA GLU A 645 12.17 0.58 4.86
C GLU A 645 12.93 -0.51 4.09
N HIS A 646 13.03 -1.71 4.64
CA HIS A 646 13.90 -2.77 4.11
C HIS A 646 13.17 -3.83 3.29
N LEU A 647 11.85 -3.96 3.40
CA LEU A 647 11.06 -4.89 2.59
C LEU A 647 10.47 -4.22 1.34
N SER A 648 10.31 -5.01 0.28
CA SER A 648 9.48 -4.61 -0.85
C SER A 648 8.02 -4.48 -0.41
N SER A 649 7.20 -3.70 -1.15
CA SER A 649 5.77 -3.57 -0.80
C SER A 649 5.05 -4.92 -0.81
N THR A 650 5.41 -5.81 -1.73
CA THR A 650 4.83 -7.16 -1.82
C THR A 650 5.25 -8.03 -0.65
N ALA A 651 6.53 -8.04 -0.30
CA ALA A 651 7.04 -8.82 0.82
C ALA A 651 6.48 -8.32 2.17
N PHE A 652 6.37 -7.00 2.33
CA PHE A 652 5.81 -6.42 3.54
C PHE A 652 4.33 -6.80 3.75
N GLU A 653 3.51 -6.70 2.70
CA GLU A 653 2.11 -7.10 2.81
C GLU A 653 1.97 -8.62 2.99
N GLU A 654 2.79 -9.43 2.31
CA GLU A 654 2.84 -10.88 2.51
C GLU A 654 3.18 -11.24 3.97
N LEU A 655 4.13 -10.52 4.58
CA LEU A 655 4.45 -10.66 5.99
C LEU A 655 3.23 -10.40 6.89
N LEU A 656 2.49 -9.31 6.64
CA LEU A 656 1.29 -8.97 7.43
C LEU A 656 0.18 -10.02 7.25
N GLU A 657 -0.04 -10.52 6.03
CA GLU A 657 -1.01 -11.58 5.75
C GLU A 657 -0.64 -12.88 6.47
N GLN A 658 0.61 -13.28 6.43
CA GLN A 658 1.10 -14.47 7.12
C GLN A 658 1.04 -14.31 8.65
N SER A 659 1.34 -13.11 9.17
CA SER A 659 1.21 -12.79 10.59
C SER A 659 -0.25 -12.91 11.04
N PHE A 660 -1.19 -12.38 10.26
CA PHE A 660 -2.62 -12.52 10.52
C PHE A 660 -3.07 -13.98 10.48
N ALA A 661 -2.62 -14.76 9.49
CA ALA A 661 -2.92 -16.18 9.39
C ALA A 661 -2.40 -16.96 10.59
N SER A 662 -1.18 -16.63 11.08
CA SER A 662 -0.62 -17.22 12.30
C SER A 662 -1.47 -16.84 13.52
N TYR A 663 -1.87 -15.57 13.66
CA TYR A 663 -2.74 -15.13 14.75
C TYR A 663 -4.08 -15.88 14.74
N ALA A 664 -4.72 -16.05 13.58
CA ALA A 664 -5.98 -16.79 13.46
C ALA A 664 -5.83 -18.26 13.87
N ARG A 665 -4.69 -18.87 13.54
CA ARG A 665 -4.38 -20.26 13.97
C ARG A 665 -4.22 -20.39 15.47
N LEU A 666 -3.55 -19.44 16.10
CA LEU A 666 -3.28 -19.44 17.53
C LEU A 666 -4.52 -19.11 18.38
N HIS A 667 -5.50 -18.40 17.79
CA HIS A 667 -6.70 -17.94 18.50
C HIS A 667 -8.00 -18.51 17.91
N PRO A 668 -8.14 -19.85 17.73
CA PRO A 668 -9.31 -20.48 17.13
C PRO A 668 -10.59 -20.31 17.97
N HIS A 669 -10.46 -19.91 19.22
CA HIS A 669 -11.56 -19.58 20.12
C HIS A 669 -12.11 -18.16 19.92
N LEU A 670 -11.35 -17.27 19.27
CA LEU A 670 -11.76 -15.89 18.96
C LEU A 670 -12.22 -15.75 17.52
N ILE A 671 -11.47 -16.31 16.57
CA ILE A 671 -11.71 -16.17 15.12
C ILE A 671 -11.48 -17.50 14.41
N ARG A 672 -12.26 -17.74 13.35
CA ARG A 672 -12.08 -18.91 12.46
C ARG A 672 -12.28 -18.53 11.02
N TYR A 673 -11.64 -19.28 10.14
CA TYR A 673 -11.89 -19.22 8.70
C TYR A 673 -13.24 -19.83 8.36
N CYS A 674 -13.87 -19.30 7.29
CA CYS A 674 -15.05 -19.88 6.69
C CYS A 674 -14.79 -21.35 6.32
N PRO A 675 -15.71 -22.27 6.63
CA PRO A 675 -15.53 -23.69 6.33
C PRO A 675 -15.74 -24.02 4.85
N SER A 676 -16.19 -23.06 4.02
CA SER A 676 -16.32 -23.29 2.58
C SER A 676 -14.96 -23.47 1.94
N PRO A 677 -14.80 -24.42 1.00
CA PRO A 677 -13.58 -24.55 0.21
C PRO A 677 -13.18 -23.24 -0.46
N ASP A 678 -11.90 -22.94 -0.53
CA ASP A 678 -11.31 -21.76 -1.17
C ASP A 678 -11.84 -20.40 -0.67
N CYS A 679 -12.44 -20.36 0.53
CA CYS A 679 -12.90 -19.13 1.15
C CYS A 679 -11.97 -18.69 2.27
N ASP A 680 -11.28 -17.56 2.08
CA ASP A 680 -10.34 -16.99 3.05
C ASP A 680 -10.98 -16.08 4.09
N TYR A 681 -12.31 -15.91 4.04
CA TYR A 681 -13.01 -15.04 4.98
C TYR A 681 -12.94 -15.57 6.40
N VAL A 682 -12.71 -14.67 7.37
CA VAL A 682 -12.73 -15.02 8.80
C VAL A 682 -13.96 -14.46 9.49
N TYR A 683 -14.41 -15.13 10.54
CA TYR A 683 -15.53 -14.68 11.38
C TYR A 683 -15.21 -14.87 12.86
N ARG A 684 -15.91 -14.08 13.70
CA ARG A 684 -15.80 -14.18 15.16
C ARG A 684 -16.55 -15.41 15.68
N VAL A 685 -15.90 -16.18 16.51
CA VAL A 685 -16.51 -17.29 17.25
C VAL A 685 -17.39 -16.74 18.36
N SER A 686 -18.56 -17.34 18.58
CA SER A 686 -19.50 -16.95 19.63
C SER A 686 -19.90 -18.17 20.45
N ALA A 687 -20.07 -17.97 21.76
CA ALA A 687 -20.62 -19.00 22.66
C ALA A 687 -22.09 -19.34 22.33
N THR A 688 -22.82 -18.37 21.78
CA THR A 688 -24.22 -18.52 21.35
C THR A 688 -24.29 -18.93 19.87
N ALA A 689 -25.15 -19.87 19.53
CA ALA A 689 -25.40 -20.27 18.16
C ALA A 689 -26.09 -19.13 17.39
N LYS A 690 -25.36 -18.53 16.45
CA LYS A 690 -25.85 -17.49 15.54
C LYS A 690 -25.44 -17.84 14.12
N MET A 691 -26.41 -17.83 13.20
CA MET A 691 -26.09 -17.97 11.79
C MET A 691 -25.57 -16.65 11.25
N GLN A 692 -24.39 -16.67 10.68
CA GLN A 692 -23.76 -15.54 10.01
C GLN A 692 -23.50 -15.90 8.54
N THR A 693 -24.00 -15.10 7.63
CA THR A 693 -23.69 -15.27 6.20
C THR A 693 -22.29 -14.74 5.92
N CYS A 694 -21.44 -15.60 5.35
CA CYS A 694 -20.13 -15.18 4.87
C CYS A 694 -20.28 -14.15 3.75
N THR A 695 -19.63 -13.00 3.88
CA THR A 695 -19.71 -11.92 2.88
C THR A 695 -18.94 -12.23 1.61
N ASN A 696 -18.03 -13.22 1.65
CA ASN A 696 -17.22 -13.61 0.48
C ASN A 696 -17.92 -14.68 -0.38
N CYS A 697 -18.31 -15.81 0.25
CA CYS A 697 -18.93 -16.94 -0.48
C CYS A 697 -20.46 -17.03 -0.30
N LEU A 698 -21.08 -16.12 0.47
CA LEU A 698 -22.51 -16.02 0.76
C LEU A 698 -23.11 -17.26 1.46
N VAL A 699 -22.27 -18.14 1.97
CA VAL A 699 -22.69 -19.34 2.68
C VAL A 699 -22.97 -19.01 4.16
N PRO A 700 -24.11 -19.43 4.72
CA PRO A 700 -24.41 -19.25 6.13
C PRO A 700 -23.60 -20.22 6.99
N VAL A 701 -22.96 -19.72 8.04
CA VAL A 701 -22.11 -20.46 8.98
C VAL A 701 -22.59 -20.21 10.40
N CYS A 702 -22.69 -21.26 11.19
CA CYS A 702 -22.97 -21.12 12.62
C CYS A 702 -21.71 -20.71 13.37
N THR A 703 -21.78 -19.60 14.12
CA THR A 703 -20.62 -19.07 14.87
C THR A 703 -20.22 -19.92 16.08
N LYS A 704 -21.06 -20.88 16.49
CA LYS A 704 -20.81 -21.80 17.62
C LYS A 704 -20.27 -23.15 17.17
N CYS A 705 -20.98 -23.85 16.30
CA CYS A 705 -20.58 -25.20 15.87
C CYS A 705 -19.78 -25.22 14.54
N HIS A 706 -19.66 -24.06 13.88
CA HIS A 706 -18.87 -23.87 12.66
C HIS A 706 -19.40 -24.62 11.42
N ALA A 707 -20.65 -25.11 11.50
CA ALA A 707 -21.29 -25.86 10.43
C ALA A 707 -22.38 -25.04 9.74
N GLN A 708 -22.81 -25.53 8.58
CA GLN A 708 -23.88 -24.95 7.77
C GLN A 708 -25.17 -25.76 8.07
N HIS A 709 -25.96 -25.37 9.03
CA HIS A 709 -27.17 -26.11 9.44
C HIS A 709 -28.51 -25.35 9.22
N GLY A 710 -28.47 -24.17 8.59
CA GLY A 710 -29.65 -23.42 8.24
C GLY A 710 -30.53 -23.07 9.44
N ALA A 711 -31.81 -23.46 9.38
CA ALA A 711 -32.79 -23.20 10.44
C ALA A 711 -32.72 -24.22 11.60
N MET A 712 -31.96 -25.31 11.47
CA MET A 712 -31.82 -26.34 12.51
C MET A 712 -30.97 -25.81 13.66
N ASN A 713 -31.18 -26.37 14.86
CA ASN A 713 -30.23 -26.10 15.95
C ASN A 713 -28.97 -26.96 15.83
N CYS A 714 -27.94 -26.64 16.62
CA CYS A 714 -26.65 -27.34 16.53
C CYS A 714 -26.74 -28.84 16.88
N ALA A 715 -27.64 -29.23 17.82
CA ALA A 715 -27.83 -30.63 18.23
C ALA A 715 -28.55 -31.43 17.14
N GLU A 716 -29.63 -30.92 16.62
CA GLU A 716 -30.36 -31.53 15.49
C GLU A 716 -29.44 -31.75 14.27
N TYR A 717 -28.62 -30.79 13.95
CA TYR A 717 -27.66 -30.94 12.86
C TYR A 717 -26.63 -32.02 13.14
N GLN A 718 -26.12 -32.10 14.38
CA GLN A 718 -25.18 -33.16 14.77
C GLN A 718 -25.79 -34.55 14.66
N ASP A 719 -27.03 -34.73 15.08
CA ASP A 719 -27.76 -36.00 15.00
C ASP A 719 -27.95 -36.44 13.54
N ILE A 720 -28.36 -35.51 12.67
CA ILE A 720 -28.56 -35.81 11.25
C ILE A 720 -27.20 -36.05 10.53
N SER A 721 -26.15 -35.28 10.90
CA SER A 721 -24.85 -35.41 10.26
C SER A 721 -24.13 -36.69 10.66
N SER A 722 -24.40 -37.26 11.83
CA SER A 722 -23.80 -38.55 12.27
C SER A 722 -24.15 -39.71 11.33
N GLY A 723 -25.39 -39.75 10.79
CA GLY A 723 -25.80 -40.77 9.82
C GLY A 723 -25.17 -40.63 8.41
N ARG A 724 -24.75 -39.43 8.03
CA ARG A 724 -23.99 -39.20 6.78
C ARG A 724 -22.48 -39.38 6.94
N GLN A 725 -22.02 -39.44 8.17
CA GLN A 725 -20.59 -39.44 8.46
C GLN A 725 -19.92 -40.74 8.00
N GLU A 726 -20.57 -41.87 8.13
CA GLU A 726 -20.01 -43.16 7.69
C GLU A 726 -19.78 -43.24 6.17
N ALA A 727 -20.75 -42.74 5.38
CA ALA A 727 -20.63 -42.71 3.92
C ALA A 727 -19.52 -41.72 3.49
N ASN A 728 -19.41 -40.57 4.16
CA ASN A 728 -18.40 -39.59 3.89
C ASN A 728 -17.00 -40.05 4.31
N GLU A 729 -16.89 -40.75 5.44
CA GLU A 729 -15.65 -41.35 5.91
C GLU A 729 -15.13 -42.47 4.98
N LYS A 730 -16.07 -43.22 4.37
CA LYS A 730 -15.72 -44.20 3.35
C LYS A 730 -15.14 -43.53 2.11
N LEU A 731 -15.81 -42.48 1.61
CA LEU A 731 -15.37 -41.70 0.44
C LEU A 731 -14.01 -41.03 0.71
N LYS A 732 -13.83 -40.39 1.86
CA LYS A 732 -12.56 -39.75 2.25
C LYS A 732 -11.39 -40.75 2.24
N ARG A 733 -11.63 -41.98 2.73
CA ARG A 733 -10.60 -43.02 2.69
C ARG A 733 -10.24 -43.43 1.26
N GLU A 734 -11.23 -43.48 0.38
CA GLU A 734 -11.04 -43.83 -1.04
C GLU A 734 -10.23 -42.76 -1.80
N ILE A 735 -10.39 -41.49 -1.47
CA ILE A 735 -9.68 -40.38 -2.12
C ILE A 735 -8.46 -39.88 -1.32
N GLY A 736 -8.11 -40.56 -0.21
CA GLY A 736 -6.90 -40.23 0.57
C GLY A 736 -7.01 -38.98 1.47
N ILE A 737 -8.21 -38.47 1.69
CA ILE A 737 -8.43 -37.31 2.60
C ILE A 737 -8.55 -37.79 4.04
N LYS A 738 -7.89 -37.11 4.97
CA LYS A 738 -7.98 -37.36 6.42
C LYS A 738 -8.44 -36.12 7.15
N ASP A 739 -9.27 -36.29 8.19
CA ASP A 739 -9.71 -35.15 8.98
C ASP A 739 -8.72 -34.81 10.10
N CYS A 740 -8.53 -33.53 10.35
CA CYS A 740 -7.76 -33.06 11.49
C CYS A 740 -8.42 -33.54 12.80
N PRO A 741 -7.73 -34.29 13.67
CA PRO A 741 -8.32 -34.77 14.92
C PRO A 741 -8.78 -33.66 15.87
N LYS A 742 -8.16 -32.47 15.81
CA LYS A 742 -8.45 -31.33 16.69
C LYS A 742 -9.69 -30.52 16.23
N CYS A 743 -9.84 -30.26 14.94
CA CYS A 743 -10.88 -29.35 14.42
C CYS A 743 -11.75 -29.97 13.32
N ARG A 744 -11.49 -31.21 12.92
CA ARG A 744 -12.20 -31.98 11.89
C ARG A 744 -12.19 -31.34 10.49
N THR A 745 -11.27 -30.44 10.23
CA THR A 745 -11.07 -29.90 8.87
C THR A 745 -10.45 -31.01 8.01
N PRO A 746 -11.02 -31.29 6.82
CA PRO A 746 -10.45 -32.25 5.89
C PRO A 746 -9.07 -31.75 5.40
N LEU A 747 -8.13 -32.66 5.38
CA LEU A 747 -6.76 -32.42 4.95
C LEU A 747 -6.42 -33.38 3.79
N GLU A 748 -5.86 -32.83 2.74
CA GLU A 748 -5.35 -33.60 1.62
C GLU A 748 -3.82 -33.48 1.59
N LYS A 749 -3.15 -34.60 1.46
CA LYS A 749 -1.70 -34.61 1.29
C LYS A 749 -1.40 -34.71 -0.20
N THR A 750 -0.93 -33.62 -0.78
CA THR A 750 -0.53 -33.60 -2.20
C THR A 750 0.90 -34.08 -2.39
N GLU A 751 1.86 -33.62 -1.59
CA GLU A 751 3.29 -33.97 -1.65
C GLU A 751 4.00 -33.62 -0.33
N GLY A 752 5.20 -34.12 -0.12
CA GLY A 752 6.08 -33.77 1.00
C GLY A 752 6.13 -34.79 2.12
N CYS A 753 6.69 -34.40 3.28
CA CYS A 753 6.83 -35.25 4.46
C CYS A 753 5.47 -35.54 5.12
N ASP A 754 5.49 -36.58 6.02
CA ASP A 754 4.28 -36.98 6.77
C ASP A 754 3.88 -36.00 7.90
N HIS A 755 4.49 -34.84 7.96
CA HIS A 755 4.08 -33.75 8.84
C HIS A 755 3.11 -32.82 8.13
N MET A 756 1.92 -32.69 8.69
CA MET A 756 0.86 -31.79 8.19
C MET A 756 0.53 -30.73 9.24
N THR A 757 0.38 -29.48 8.79
CA THR A 757 -0.09 -28.40 9.65
C THR A 757 -1.52 -28.03 9.27
N CYS A 758 -2.45 -28.23 10.20
CA CYS A 758 -3.84 -27.84 10.00
C CYS A 758 -4.02 -26.31 10.18
N ARG A 759 -5.02 -25.71 9.53
CA ARG A 759 -5.42 -24.31 9.75
C ARG A 759 -5.75 -23.97 11.21
N CYS A 760 -6.07 -24.99 12.05
CA CYS A 760 -6.29 -24.79 13.50
C CYS A 760 -5.00 -24.76 14.34
N GLY A 761 -3.83 -24.79 13.72
CA GLY A 761 -2.53 -24.79 14.39
C GLY A 761 -2.07 -26.14 14.93
N ALA A 762 -2.79 -27.22 14.66
CA ALA A 762 -2.35 -28.55 15.06
C ALA A 762 -1.32 -29.09 14.06
N HIS A 763 -0.21 -29.59 14.59
CA HIS A 763 0.77 -30.36 13.82
C HIS A 763 0.40 -31.84 13.91
N ILE A 764 0.30 -32.50 12.77
CA ILE A 764 -0.32 -33.82 12.64
C ILE A 764 0.65 -34.75 11.95
N CYS A 765 0.91 -35.90 12.56
CA CYS A 765 1.54 -37.00 11.87
C CYS A 765 0.56 -37.63 10.88
N TRP A 766 0.85 -37.56 9.58
CA TRP A 766 -0.03 -38.08 8.53
C TRP A 766 -0.22 -39.60 8.62
N VAL A 767 0.73 -40.30 9.19
CA VAL A 767 0.66 -41.77 9.33
C VAL A 767 -0.38 -42.19 10.37
N CYS A 768 -0.24 -41.74 11.61
CA CYS A 768 -1.07 -42.12 12.75
C CYS A 768 -2.12 -41.12 13.19
N LEU A 769 -2.12 -39.90 12.63
CA LEU A 769 -3.01 -38.78 12.96
C LEU A 769 -2.80 -38.24 14.39
N GLU A 770 -1.73 -38.55 15.06
CA GLU A 770 -1.41 -37.95 16.36
C GLU A 770 -1.14 -36.45 16.19
N THR A 771 -1.66 -35.65 17.14
CA THR A 771 -1.61 -34.17 17.05
C THR A 771 -0.66 -33.61 18.09
N PHE A 772 0.13 -32.61 17.67
CA PHE A 772 1.13 -31.98 18.50
C PHE A 772 0.88 -30.45 18.49
N ALA A 773 1.32 -29.79 19.55
CA ALA A 773 1.25 -28.35 19.65
C ALA A 773 2.41 -27.69 18.89
N LEU A 774 3.56 -28.37 18.80
CA LEU A 774 4.77 -27.89 18.14
C LEU A 774 5.16 -28.82 16.99
N SER A 775 5.71 -28.28 15.93
CA SER A 775 6.19 -29.03 14.77
C SER A 775 7.32 -29.99 15.13
N ASP A 776 8.22 -29.56 16.03
CA ASP A 776 9.38 -30.34 16.45
C ASP A 776 8.98 -31.62 17.23
N ASP A 777 7.88 -31.53 17.99
CA ASP A 777 7.31 -32.70 18.67
C ASP A 777 6.76 -33.73 17.67
N CYS A 778 6.10 -33.25 16.62
CA CYS A 778 5.59 -34.09 15.54
C CYS A 778 6.76 -34.77 14.80
N TYR A 779 7.81 -34.04 14.46
CA TYR A 779 9.00 -34.63 13.81
C TYR A 779 9.73 -35.64 14.71
N ARG A 780 9.86 -35.34 15.99
CA ARG A 780 10.44 -36.30 16.97
C ARG A 780 9.61 -37.60 17.07
N HIS A 781 8.28 -37.43 17.10
CA HIS A 781 7.36 -38.58 17.08
C HIS A 781 7.52 -39.41 15.78
N MET A 782 7.53 -38.76 14.61
CA MET A 782 7.68 -39.48 13.33
C MET A 782 8.98 -40.22 13.23
N ASN A 783 10.08 -39.64 13.68
CA ASN A 783 11.38 -40.32 13.69
C ASN A 783 11.41 -41.51 14.66
N ARG A 784 10.75 -41.38 15.83
CA ARG A 784 10.75 -42.42 16.85
C ARG A 784 9.79 -43.57 16.53
N GLU A 785 8.57 -43.27 16.11
CA GLU A 785 7.48 -44.25 15.96
C GLU A 785 7.34 -44.77 14.50
N HIS A 786 7.77 -43.96 13.52
CA HIS A 786 7.59 -44.32 12.09
C HIS A 786 8.90 -44.41 11.31
N GLY A 787 10.03 -44.30 12.00
CA GLY A 787 11.37 -44.51 11.41
C GLY A 787 11.82 -43.39 10.45
N GLY A 788 11.13 -42.28 10.40
CA GLY A 788 11.50 -41.13 9.56
C GLY A 788 10.31 -40.24 9.20
N ILE A 789 10.58 -39.17 8.45
CA ILE A 789 9.61 -38.17 8.11
C ILE A 789 8.79 -38.44 6.82
N GLY A 790 8.92 -39.69 6.27
CA GLY A 790 8.11 -40.10 5.10
C GLY A 790 8.59 -39.59 3.74
N LEU A 791 9.83 -39.11 3.61
CA LEU A 791 10.41 -38.72 2.30
C LEU A 791 10.98 -39.91 1.50
N GLY A 792 10.84 -41.15 2.00
CA GLY A 792 11.54 -42.37 1.50
C GLY A 792 10.77 -43.23 0.50
N HIS A 793 9.59 -42.88 0.01
CA HIS A 793 8.77 -43.73 -0.88
C HIS A 793 8.40 -43.10 -2.20
N TYR A 794 9.36 -42.48 -2.87
CA TYR A 794 9.24 -42.18 -4.31
C TYR A 794 10.40 -42.88 -5.02
N GLN A 795 10.19 -44.14 -5.37
CA GLN A 795 10.86 -44.79 -6.48
C GLN A 795 10.03 -44.64 -7.76
#